data_684b3d0d4965e39f591192a35e849481
#
_entry.id   684b3d0d4965e39f591192a35e849481
#
_cell.length_a   1.000
_cell.length_b   1.000
_cell.length_c   1.000
_cell.angle_alpha   90.00
_cell.angle_beta   90.00
_cell.angle_gamma   90.00
#
_symmetry.space_group_name_H-M   'P 1'
#
loop_
_entity.id
_entity.type
_entity.pdbx_description
1 polymer ?
#
loop_
_entity_poly.entity_id
_entity_poly.type
_entity_poly.pdbx_seq_one_letter_code
_entity_poly.pdbx_strand_id
1 'polypeptide(L)'
;MMNKLQKLTFHSLFSLLVALPVLLGWAMLAAVEVAAQAPVPDSPLIEAQAHALIAGLTLEQKIELLGGVDWMFTRPMPAIGLPRFKMSDGPMGVKTWGPSTAYAGGAALAASWDPALALRVGEGLGRDARARGVHFLLGPGVNIARSPLAGRNFEYFSEDPFLNAAMVVPYIEGVQSQGVIATVKHYALNNQEYNRHNVSVDVDERTIREIYLPGFEAAVTKAHVDAVMNSYNLVNGVHATQNDFLNVKVLKEDWGFQGILMSDWDATYDGVAAANNGLDLEMPTPRFMNARVLMLAVKNGIVKESTIDDKVLRLLRAELRYGFLHRPQLDLADSTYSLANRAIALDSARESLTLLKNESRLLPLDPARVKTIAVIGPNAYPAVTSGGGAAETQAFEPVSILSGIASLLGPDAHVLYSRGLPVMKDIFLQTRWVDGVKVATYPSKDFTGKPATATEPKIADLNENSQQRDAYPPRSIRYTATYKADKAGKYLILAFSQDWHGGAYKVTVDGKQVLALLDFDGQIPQSATIDLSAGQTVKVVAKVLPGSSIIHFGLGVAYEPELIAAEVKTIATAADVVVVAAGFDPATEREGSDRSFSLPWGQDLLIDAVAQANPRTIVTLIGGVGVDTRPWLNKIPALLEAYYPGQEGGTAVAEILFGKQNPEGKLPVSFDRSWEENPSAQYYCPIKGADTSLHVVENDKPPVDYVIGHVKYGDGLLVGYRYWTTTGKHPLFPFGFGLSYTTFGFANLQTPATAASGSAVTVSFDVTNTGSVAGAEVAQLYVSDPSAKVSRPERELKGFEKVRLAPGETKHVTLNLDARAFSYWDEAAHKWTIDPGKFVIRVGDSSENTPLSEELTLN
;
A
#
# COMPACT_ATOMS: atom_id res chain seq x y z
N MET A 1 -10.65 -29.37 80.13
CA MET A 1 -11.26 -28.81 78.89
C MET A 1 -10.55 -27.61 78.34
N MET A 2 -9.40 -27.19 79.00
CA MET A 2 -8.61 -26.04 78.55
C MET A 2 -7.37 -26.36 77.71
N ASN A 3 -7.01 -27.62 77.44
CA ASN A 3 -5.82 -28.02 76.70
C ASN A 3 -5.99 -28.42 75.28
N LYS A 4 -7.21 -28.24 74.69
CA LYS A 4 -7.46 -28.54 73.26
C LYS A 4 -7.62 -27.29 72.36
N LEU A 5 -7.78 -26.10 72.95
CA LEU A 5 -7.93 -24.85 72.24
C LEU A 5 -6.60 -24.14 71.90
N GLN A 6 -5.52 -24.45 72.65
CA GLN A 6 -4.21 -23.83 72.40
C GLN A 6 -3.38 -24.51 71.31
N LYS A 7 -3.74 -25.76 70.92
CA LYS A 7 -3.03 -26.44 69.79
C LYS A 7 -3.61 -26.16 68.38
N LEU A 8 -4.82 -25.64 68.28
CA LEU A 8 -5.45 -25.31 67.04
C LEU A 8 -5.09 -23.90 66.50
N THR A 9 -4.71 -22.98 67.39
CA THR A 9 -4.26 -21.61 67.05
C THR A 9 -2.81 -21.51 66.58
N PHE A 10 -1.95 -22.44 67.01
CA PHE A 10 -0.54 -22.42 66.59
C PHE A 10 -0.28 -23.05 65.21
N HIS A 11 -1.12 -24.03 64.75
CA HIS A 11 -0.98 -24.63 63.44
C HIS A 11 -1.59 -23.77 62.34
N SER A 12 -2.62 -22.98 62.65
CA SER A 12 -3.22 -22.07 61.62
C SER A 12 -2.40 -20.80 61.39
N LEU A 13 -1.64 -20.29 62.39
CA LEU A 13 -0.75 -19.16 62.19
C LEU A 13 0.56 -19.53 61.46
N PHE A 14 1.06 -20.76 61.67
CA PHE A 14 2.26 -21.21 60.95
C PHE A 14 1.98 -21.56 59.49
N SER A 15 0.78 -22.06 59.16
CA SER A 15 0.32 -22.30 57.79
C SER A 15 0.05 -21.01 57.04
N LEU A 16 -0.41 -19.93 57.70
CA LEU A 16 -0.58 -18.61 57.09
C LEU A 16 0.76 -17.88 56.86
N LEU A 17 1.75 -18.06 57.72
CA LEU A 17 3.07 -17.42 57.60
C LEU A 17 3.98 -18.09 56.56
N VAL A 18 3.75 -19.35 56.19
CA VAL A 18 4.47 -20.03 55.12
C VAL A 18 3.76 -19.93 53.79
N ALA A 19 2.43 -19.78 53.78
CA ALA A 19 1.63 -19.59 52.55
C ALA A 19 1.76 -18.17 51.97
N LEU A 20 1.97 -17.13 52.79
CA LEU A 20 2.08 -15.76 52.32
C LEU A 20 3.31 -15.50 51.42
N PRO A 21 4.53 -15.96 51.78
CA PRO A 21 5.69 -15.77 50.87
C PRO A 21 5.62 -16.70 49.62
N VAL A 22 4.95 -17.85 49.68
CA VAL A 22 4.76 -18.71 48.52
C VAL A 22 3.71 -18.11 47.59
N LEU A 23 2.61 -17.57 48.11
CA LEU A 23 1.61 -16.85 47.31
C LEU A 23 2.13 -15.53 46.74
N LEU A 24 2.96 -14.78 47.50
CA LEU A 24 3.67 -13.59 47.01
C LEU A 24 4.77 -13.96 46.00
N GLY A 25 5.45 -15.10 46.19
CA GLY A 25 6.42 -15.61 45.23
C GLY A 25 5.73 -16.07 43.90
N TRP A 26 4.56 -16.72 44.00
CA TRP A 26 3.75 -17.10 42.84
C TRP A 26 3.06 -15.89 42.21
N ALA A 27 2.64 -14.90 42.98
CA ALA A 27 2.11 -13.63 42.44
C ALA A 27 3.22 -12.77 41.79
N MET A 28 4.47 -12.80 42.32
CA MET A 28 5.62 -12.19 41.64
C MET A 28 6.10 -12.99 40.43
N LEU A 29 5.91 -14.32 40.40
CA LEU A 29 6.21 -15.15 39.22
C LEU A 29 5.07 -15.13 38.20
N ALA A 30 3.82 -14.82 38.59
CA ALA A 30 2.72 -14.63 37.69
C ALA A 30 2.57 -13.18 37.19
N ALA A 31 3.33 -12.24 37.76
CA ALA A 31 3.39 -10.84 37.32
C ALA A 31 4.65 -10.48 36.56
N VAL A 32 5.41 -11.45 36.08
CA VAL A 32 6.18 -11.27 34.84
C VAL A 32 5.22 -11.52 33.71
N GLU A 33 4.21 -10.64 33.55
CA GLU A 33 3.76 -10.30 32.23
C GLU A 33 5.02 -10.11 31.39
N VAL A 34 5.22 -10.96 30.41
CA VAL A 34 6.18 -10.71 29.35
C VAL A 34 5.62 -9.51 28.61
N ALA A 35 5.78 -8.32 29.18
CA ALA A 35 5.55 -7.09 28.47
C ALA A 35 6.32 -7.24 27.16
N ALA A 36 5.63 -7.02 26.04
CA ALA A 36 6.27 -7.00 24.75
C ALA A 36 7.50 -6.11 24.89
N GLN A 37 8.68 -6.69 24.75
CA GLN A 37 9.90 -5.97 25.05
C GLN A 37 10.22 -5.10 23.85
N ALA A 38 9.93 -3.80 23.96
CA ALA A 38 10.43 -2.82 23.01
C ALA A 38 11.96 -2.98 22.85
N PRO A 39 12.52 -2.68 21.67
CA PRO A 39 13.96 -2.80 21.48
C PRO A 39 14.71 -1.96 22.52
N VAL A 40 15.77 -2.52 23.07
CA VAL A 40 16.63 -1.75 23.96
C VAL A 40 17.47 -0.77 23.11
N PRO A 41 17.75 0.44 23.61
CA PRO A 41 18.64 1.37 22.92
C PRO A 41 20.02 0.76 22.66
N ASP A 42 20.69 1.24 21.62
CA ASP A 42 22.10 0.92 21.42
C ASP A 42 22.94 1.27 22.65
N SER A 43 23.83 0.36 22.99
CA SER A 43 24.65 0.49 24.19
C SER A 43 26.02 -0.12 23.97
N PRO A 44 27.04 0.29 24.76
CA PRO A 44 28.35 -0.36 24.71
C PRO A 44 28.31 -1.88 24.95
N LEU A 45 27.26 -2.37 25.62
CA LEU A 45 27.08 -3.79 25.85
C LEU A 45 26.64 -4.52 24.59
N ILE A 46 25.63 -3.97 23.87
CA ILE A 46 25.16 -4.50 22.56
C ILE A 46 26.32 -4.53 21.58
N GLU A 47 27.09 -3.44 21.51
CA GLU A 47 28.26 -3.33 20.63
C GLU A 47 29.33 -4.38 20.97
N ALA A 48 29.68 -4.52 22.23
CA ALA A 48 30.64 -5.53 22.68
C ALA A 48 30.16 -6.96 22.38
N GLN A 49 28.87 -7.25 22.54
CA GLN A 49 28.28 -8.55 22.20
C GLN A 49 28.32 -8.84 20.71
N ALA A 50 27.94 -7.87 19.87
CA ALA A 50 28.00 -8.01 18.42
C ALA A 50 29.44 -8.27 17.95
N HIS A 51 30.42 -7.52 18.46
CA HIS A 51 31.85 -7.75 18.17
C HIS A 51 32.36 -9.10 18.65
N ALA A 52 31.91 -9.60 19.81
CA ALA A 52 32.28 -10.92 20.31
C ALA A 52 31.73 -12.04 19.41
N LEU A 53 30.49 -11.89 18.90
CA LEU A 53 29.86 -12.84 17.99
C LEU A 53 30.60 -12.89 16.63
N ILE A 54 30.84 -11.73 16.02
CA ILE A 54 31.48 -11.67 14.70
C ILE A 54 32.95 -12.19 14.73
N ALA A 55 33.67 -12.02 15.86
CA ALA A 55 35.02 -12.51 16.02
C ALA A 55 35.11 -14.03 15.96
N GLY A 56 34.01 -14.75 16.20
CA GLY A 56 33.94 -16.20 16.11
C GLY A 56 33.68 -16.72 14.68
N LEU A 57 33.56 -15.82 13.66
CA LEU A 57 33.19 -16.18 12.31
C LEU A 57 34.38 -16.08 11.33
N THR A 58 34.47 -17.05 10.40
CA THR A 58 35.33 -16.92 9.21
C THR A 58 34.73 -15.90 8.24
N LEU A 59 35.56 -15.37 7.32
CA LEU A 59 35.07 -14.47 6.27
C LEU A 59 33.95 -15.10 5.43
N GLU A 60 34.04 -16.38 5.10
CA GLU A 60 33.01 -17.11 4.36
C GLU A 60 31.69 -17.14 5.13
N GLN A 61 31.71 -17.44 6.42
CA GLN A 61 30.54 -17.44 7.28
C GLN A 61 29.91 -16.04 7.42
N LYS A 62 30.76 -15.00 7.50
CA LYS A 62 30.28 -13.59 7.48
C LYS A 62 29.53 -13.27 6.20
N ILE A 63 30.08 -13.67 5.05
CA ILE A 63 29.44 -13.48 3.73
C ILE A 63 28.14 -14.28 3.62
N GLU A 64 28.10 -15.51 4.14
CA GLU A 64 26.87 -16.31 4.12
C GLU A 64 25.71 -15.64 4.89
N LEU A 65 25.99 -14.90 5.97
CA LEU A 65 24.98 -14.14 6.72
C LEU A 65 24.35 -13.00 5.91
N LEU A 66 24.97 -12.52 4.83
CA LEU A 66 24.46 -11.44 4.00
C LEU A 66 23.35 -11.89 3.05
N GLY A 67 22.88 -13.13 3.13
CA GLY A 67 21.81 -13.66 2.29
C GLY A 67 20.73 -14.40 3.06
N GLY A 68 19.49 -14.25 2.61
CA GLY A 68 18.35 -14.99 3.14
C GLY A 68 18.37 -16.49 2.84
N VAL A 69 17.39 -17.22 3.39
CA VAL A 69 17.18 -18.64 3.18
C VAL A 69 15.68 -18.97 3.30
N ASP A 70 15.26 -20.07 2.65
CA ASP A 70 13.87 -20.57 2.76
C ASP A 70 12.80 -19.50 2.53
N TRP A 71 13.03 -18.61 1.57
CA TRP A 71 12.14 -17.54 1.11
C TRP A 71 11.90 -16.38 2.11
N MET A 72 11.63 -16.67 3.41
CA MET A 72 11.21 -15.69 4.42
C MET A 72 12.01 -15.80 5.71
N PHE A 73 13.27 -16.16 5.65
CA PHE A 73 14.13 -16.29 6.83
C PHE A 73 15.52 -15.69 6.60
N THR A 74 16.10 -15.15 7.67
CA THR A 74 17.55 -14.92 7.72
C THR A 74 18.27 -16.25 7.83
N ARG A 75 19.54 -16.27 7.43
CA ARG A 75 20.37 -17.48 7.53
C ARG A 75 20.78 -17.74 8.98
N PRO A 76 20.60 -18.97 9.49
CA PRO A 76 21.12 -19.34 10.80
C PRO A 76 22.64 -19.50 10.75
N MET A 77 23.31 -19.22 11.87
CA MET A 77 24.75 -19.42 12.02
C MET A 77 25.06 -20.17 13.33
N PRO A 78 25.05 -21.54 13.31
CA PRO A 78 25.24 -22.36 14.50
C PRO A 78 26.57 -22.13 15.20
N ALA A 79 27.61 -21.70 14.46
CA ALA A 79 28.95 -21.43 15.01
C ALA A 79 28.92 -20.37 16.15
N ILE A 80 27.96 -19.46 16.13
CA ILE A 80 27.78 -18.42 17.13
C ILE A 80 26.42 -18.52 17.84
N GLY A 81 25.71 -19.64 17.68
CA GLY A 81 24.41 -19.86 18.29
C GLY A 81 23.27 -19.01 17.68
N LEU A 82 23.46 -18.44 16.49
CA LEU A 82 22.46 -17.58 15.82
C LEU A 82 21.39 -18.45 15.14
N PRO A 83 20.10 -18.36 15.56
CA PRO A 83 19.01 -19.05 14.89
C PRO A 83 18.59 -18.29 13.61
N ARG A 84 17.71 -18.87 12.81
CA ARG A 84 17.06 -18.16 11.72
C ARG A 84 15.93 -17.28 12.25
N PHE A 85 15.76 -16.10 11.68
CA PHE A 85 14.67 -15.20 12.04
C PHE A 85 13.63 -15.15 10.92
N LYS A 86 12.38 -15.17 11.33
CA LYS A 86 11.21 -15.30 10.48
C LYS A 86 10.72 -13.94 10.05
N MET A 87 10.50 -13.76 8.75
CA MET A 87 9.91 -12.56 8.16
C MET A 87 8.47 -12.83 7.73
N SER A 88 7.69 -11.79 7.56
CA SER A 88 6.38 -11.83 6.92
C SER A 88 6.10 -10.55 6.16
N ASP A 89 5.53 -10.67 4.96
CA ASP A 89 4.82 -9.56 4.35
C ASP A 89 3.71 -9.08 5.29
N GLY A 90 3.38 -7.78 5.20
CA GLY A 90 2.30 -7.33 6.05
C GLY A 90 2.15 -5.86 6.36
N PRO A 91 2.09 -4.93 5.39
CA PRO A 91 1.75 -3.54 5.73
C PRO A 91 0.30 -3.37 6.19
N MET A 92 -0.60 -4.32 5.87
CA MET A 92 -2.02 -4.29 6.21
C MET A 92 -2.48 -5.47 7.10
N GLY A 93 -1.57 -6.40 7.41
CA GLY A 93 -1.81 -7.61 8.20
C GLY A 93 -0.70 -8.61 7.97
N VAL A 94 -0.45 -9.52 8.90
CA VAL A 94 0.60 -10.54 8.78
C VAL A 94 0.18 -11.59 7.75
N LYS A 95 0.72 -11.54 6.54
CA LYS A 95 0.25 -12.32 5.39
C LYS A 95 0.75 -13.75 5.35
N THR A 96 2.07 -13.93 5.51
CA THR A 96 2.76 -15.16 5.05
C THR A 96 2.39 -16.41 5.82
N TRP A 97 1.92 -16.27 7.05
CA TRP A 97 1.78 -17.38 7.99
C TRP A 97 0.34 -17.68 8.42
N GLY A 98 -0.55 -17.70 7.45
CA GLY A 98 -1.97 -17.99 7.64
C GLY A 98 -2.83 -16.74 7.86
N PRO A 99 -4.13 -16.93 8.09
CA PRO A 99 -5.05 -15.81 8.27
C PRO A 99 -4.67 -14.91 9.43
N SER A 100 -4.86 -13.61 9.25
CA SER A 100 -4.50 -12.56 10.21
C SER A 100 -5.57 -11.48 10.26
N THR A 101 -5.49 -10.57 11.23
CA THR A 101 -6.28 -9.35 11.19
C THR A 101 -5.88 -8.55 9.94
N ALA A 102 -6.87 -8.15 9.16
CA ALA A 102 -6.68 -7.22 8.05
C ALA A 102 -7.15 -5.83 8.47
N TYR A 103 -6.19 -4.92 8.60
CA TYR A 103 -6.45 -3.51 8.91
C TYR A 103 -6.71 -2.72 7.63
N ALA A 104 -7.16 -1.48 7.76
CA ALA A 104 -7.29 -0.57 6.65
C ALA A 104 -5.94 -0.38 5.92
N GLY A 105 -5.97 -0.27 4.60
CA GLY A 105 -4.79 -0.05 3.78
C GLY A 105 -4.06 1.25 4.08
N GLY A 106 -2.82 1.40 3.61
CA GLY A 106 -2.02 2.61 3.87
C GLY A 106 -2.74 3.90 3.50
N ALA A 107 -3.31 3.98 2.29
CA ALA A 107 -4.10 5.14 1.85
C ALA A 107 -5.35 5.36 2.71
N ALA A 108 -6.05 4.29 3.09
CA ALA A 108 -7.17 4.36 4.01
C ALA A 108 -6.72 4.86 5.40
N LEU A 109 -5.65 4.30 5.96
CA LEU A 109 -5.13 4.72 7.26
C LEU A 109 -4.71 6.20 7.23
N ALA A 110 -4.08 6.65 6.15
CA ALA A 110 -3.74 8.07 5.97
C ALA A 110 -4.99 8.97 5.83
N ALA A 111 -6.08 8.46 5.25
CA ALA A 111 -7.35 9.18 5.17
C ALA A 111 -7.97 9.45 6.56
N SER A 112 -7.57 8.73 7.60
CA SER A 112 -7.96 9.04 8.97
C SER A 112 -7.34 10.32 9.50
N TRP A 113 -6.17 10.73 9.00
CA TRP A 113 -5.37 11.84 9.52
C TRP A 113 -5.16 11.75 11.05
N ASP A 114 -5.06 10.53 11.57
CA ASP A 114 -4.94 10.25 12.99
C ASP A 114 -3.66 9.43 13.30
N PRO A 115 -2.56 10.09 13.67
CA PRO A 115 -1.32 9.43 14.06
C PRO A 115 -1.49 8.46 15.24
N ALA A 116 -2.42 8.74 16.18
CA ALA A 116 -2.68 7.86 17.30
C ALA A 116 -3.36 6.55 16.87
N LEU A 117 -4.21 6.61 15.83
CA LEU A 117 -4.76 5.41 15.21
C LEU A 117 -3.68 4.60 14.50
N ALA A 118 -2.75 5.26 13.79
CA ALA A 118 -1.62 4.59 13.14
C ALA A 118 -0.73 3.84 14.17
N LEU A 119 -0.50 4.43 15.35
CA LEU A 119 0.18 3.77 16.46
C LEU A 119 -0.55 2.49 16.89
N ARG A 120 -1.87 2.57 17.13
CA ARG A 120 -2.69 1.41 17.54
C ARG A 120 -2.70 0.30 16.48
N VAL A 121 -2.77 0.67 15.18
CA VAL A 121 -2.66 -0.29 14.07
C VAL A 121 -1.29 -0.97 14.09
N GLY A 122 -0.22 -0.21 14.27
CA GLY A 122 1.15 -0.75 14.42
C GLY A 122 1.26 -1.73 15.59
N GLU A 123 0.71 -1.39 16.75
CA GLU A 123 0.66 -2.30 17.91
C GLU A 123 -0.12 -3.58 17.60
N GLY A 124 -1.26 -3.47 16.92
CA GLY A 124 -2.06 -4.62 16.51
C GLY A 124 -1.31 -5.56 15.56
N LEU A 125 -0.63 -4.99 14.57
CA LEU A 125 0.24 -5.72 13.64
C LEU A 125 1.40 -6.41 14.36
N GLY A 126 2.03 -5.72 15.31
CA GLY A 126 3.10 -6.29 16.14
C GLY A 126 2.61 -7.49 16.96
N ARG A 127 1.45 -7.41 17.62
CA ARG A 127 0.83 -8.54 18.32
C ARG A 127 0.50 -9.70 17.38
N ASP A 128 -0.08 -9.42 16.22
CA ASP A 128 -0.37 -10.46 15.22
C ASP A 128 0.92 -11.14 14.70
N ALA A 129 2.00 -10.39 14.57
CA ALA A 129 3.33 -10.91 14.21
C ALA A 129 3.89 -11.82 15.33
N ARG A 130 3.80 -11.38 16.60
CA ARG A 130 4.22 -12.16 17.76
C ARG A 130 3.42 -13.46 17.90
N ALA A 131 2.11 -13.40 17.69
CA ALA A 131 1.24 -14.60 17.71
C ALA A 131 1.63 -15.66 16.67
N ARG A 132 2.46 -15.31 15.69
CA ARG A 132 2.96 -16.17 14.61
C ARG A 132 4.47 -16.39 14.65
N GLY A 133 5.15 -15.85 15.66
CA GLY A 133 6.60 -15.93 15.82
C GLY A 133 7.38 -15.20 14.72
N VAL A 134 6.83 -14.12 14.18
CA VAL A 134 7.47 -13.27 13.18
C VAL A 134 8.40 -12.26 13.84
N HIS A 135 9.62 -12.16 13.36
CA HIS A 135 10.66 -11.24 13.85
C HIS A 135 10.69 -9.93 13.08
N PHE A 136 10.50 -10.01 11.75
CA PHE A 136 10.51 -8.87 10.83
C PHE A 136 9.15 -8.76 10.13
N LEU A 137 8.47 -7.65 10.32
CA LEU A 137 7.28 -7.30 9.55
C LEU A 137 7.69 -6.40 8.39
N LEU A 138 7.46 -6.85 7.14
CA LEU A 138 7.84 -6.13 5.93
C LEU A 138 6.80 -5.06 5.61
N GLY A 139 6.87 -3.98 6.34
CA GLY A 139 6.01 -2.80 6.30
C GLY A 139 6.44 -1.76 7.35
N PRO A 140 5.98 -0.50 7.20
CA PRO A 140 5.02 0.01 6.21
C PRO A 140 5.62 0.31 4.84
N GLY A 141 4.76 0.36 3.80
CA GLY A 141 5.07 0.97 2.51
C GLY A 141 4.86 2.48 2.58
N VAL A 142 5.84 3.28 2.11
CA VAL A 142 5.80 4.74 2.27
C VAL A 142 6.10 5.53 1.00
N ASN A 143 6.03 4.89 -0.15
CA ASN A 143 6.21 5.58 -1.42
C ASN A 143 5.11 6.62 -1.66
N ILE A 144 5.43 7.68 -2.37
CA ILE A 144 4.48 8.75 -2.68
C ILE A 144 3.50 8.27 -3.76
N ALA A 145 2.20 8.51 -3.57
CA ALA A 145 1.17 8.27 -4.57
C ALA A 145 1.27 9.33 -5.70
N ARG A 146 2.28 9.17 -6.58
CA ARG A 146 2.57 10.09 -7.69
C ARG A 146 1.62 9.92 -8.85
N SER A 147 1.32 8.67 -9.20
CA SER A 147 0.45 8.31 -10.32
C SER A 147 -0.75 7.52 -9.81
N PRO A 148 -1.98 7.84 -10.22
CA PRO A 148 -3.15 7.04 -9.84
C PRO A 148 -3.15 5.64 -10.46
N LEU A 149 -2.26 5.35 -11.40
CA LEU A 149 -2.16 4.04 -12.05
C LEU A 149 -1.35 3.04 -11.23
N ALA A 150 -0.47 3.50 -10.32
CA ALA A 150 0.41 2.60 -9.56
C ALA A 150 -0.41 1.58 -8.75
N GLY A 151 -0.22 0.30 -9.06
CA GLY A 151 -1.03 -0.79 -8.50
C GLY A 151 -0.80 -1.05 -7.01
N ARG A 152 0.19 -0.40 -6.39
CA ARG A 152 0.49 -0.49 -4.95
C ARG A 152 0.09 0.77 -4.15
N ASN A 153 -0.57 1.76 -4.75
CA ASN A 153 -0.99 2.96 -4.02
C ASN A 153 -1.86 2.64 -2.78
N PHE A 154 -2.60 1.54 -2.80
CA PHE A 154 -3.46 1.15 -1.68
C PHE A 154 -2.68 0.83 -0.38
N GLU A 155 -1.41 0.42 -0.50
CA GLU A 155 -0.54 0.13 0.66
C GLU A 155 0.33 1.32 1.08
N TYR A 156 0.40 2.38 0.25
CA TYR A 156 1.13 3.63 0.54
C TYR A 156 0.20 4.65 1.20
N PHE A 157 0.77 5.66 1.88
CA PHE A 157 -0.05 6.57 2.66
C PHE A 157 -0.63 7.73 1.84
N SER A 158 0.19 8.51 1.13
CA SER A 158 -0.25 9.81 0.62
C SER A 158 0.55 10.29 -0.60
N GLU A 159 0.01 11.29 -1.31
CA GLU A 159 0.76 12.11 -2.26
C GLU A 159 1.60 13.18 -1.56
N ASP A 160 1.34 13.45 -0.29
CA ASP A 160 2.02 14.48 0.49
C ASP A 160 3.10 13.89 1.41
N PRO A 161 4.37 14.34 1.31
CA PRO A 161 5.46 13.84 2.11
C PRO A 161 5.34 14.15 3.61
N PHE A 162 4.65 15.24 4.01
CA PHE A 162 4.45 15.57 5.42
C PHE A 162 3.42 14.64 6.07
N LEU A 163 2.26 14.44 5.42
CA LEU A 163 1.25 13.49 5.91
C LEU A 163 1.82 12.07 5.95
N ASN A 164 2.57 11.68 4.92
CA ASN A 164 3.25 10.39 4.87
C ASN A 164 4.18 10.22 6.09
N ALA A 165 5.05 11.19 6.37
CA ALA A 165 5.94 11.18 7.52
C ALA A 165 5.18 11.15 8.87
N ALA A 166 4.06 11.88 8.99
CA ALA A 166 3.26 11.94 10.20
C ALA A 166 2.58 10.61 10.54
N MET A 167 2.22 9.81 9.51
CA MET A 167 1.55 8.52 9.70
C MET A 167 2.55 7.38 9.88
N VAL A 168 3.69 7.40 9.19
CA VAL A 168 4.67 6.32 9.22
C VAL A 168 5.36 6.19 10.57
N VAL A 169 5.66 7.31 11.23
CA VAL A 169 6.38 7.31 12.52
C VAL A 169 5.63 6.51 13.58
N PRO A 170 4.39 6.86 13.95
CA PRO A 170 3.65 6.11 14.97
C PRO A 170 3.34 4.67 14.56
N TYR A 171 3.13 4.39 13.27
CA TYR A 171 2.97 3.02 12.80
C TYR A 171 4.19 2.15 13.13
N ILE A 172 5.41 2.64 12.81
CA ILE A 172 6.67 1.93 13.10
C ILE A 172 6.86 1.78 14.61
N GLU A 173 6.65 2.84 15.38
CA GLU A 173 6.74 2.82 16.85
C GLU A 173 5.80 1.76 17.44
N GLY A 174 4.56 1.68 16.93
CA GLY A 174 3.59 0.67 17.34
C GLY A 174 4.08 -0.76 17.09
N VAL A 175 4.57 -1.06 15.89
CA VAL A 175 5.10 -2.39 15.54
C VAL A 175 6.31 -2.74 16.42
N GLN A 176 7.27 -1.83 16.52
CA GLN A 176 8.51 -2.06 17.28
C GLN A 176 8.28 -2.17 18.78
N SER A 177 7.27 -1.47 19.34
CA SER A 177 6.88 -1.57 20.74
C SER A 177 6.49 -3.01 21.15
N GLN A 178 6.06 -3.83 20.19
CA GLN A 178 5.70 -5.24 20.40
C GLN A 178 6.89 -6.19 20.24
N GLY A 179 8.12 -5.68 20.07
CA GLY A 179 9.31 -6.50 19.90
C GLY A 179 9.39 -7.18 18.52
N VAL A 180 8.92 -6.50 17.49
CA VAL A 180 8.98 -6.91 16.08
C VAL A 180 9.71 -5.81 15.31
N ILE A 181 10.67 -6.17 14.46
CA ILE A 181 11.35 -5.20 13.60
C ILE A 181 10.39 -4.78 12.48
N ALA A 182 10.07 -3.49 12.42
CA ALA A 182 9.41 -2.90 11.26
C ALA A 182 10.42 -2.71 10.12
N THR A 183 9.98 -2.90 8.87
CA THR A 183 10.82 -2.74 7.68
C THR A 183 10.17 -1.73 6.75
N VAL A 184 10.62 -0.47 6.79
CA VAL A 184 10.08 0.58 5.91
C VAL A 184 10.50 0.34 4.46
N LYS A 185 9.54 0.46 3.51
CA LYS A 185 9.72 0.09 2.10
C LYS A 185 8.92 1.00 1.16
N HIS A 186 9.22 1.09 -0.12
CA HIS A 186 10.37 0.54 -0.86
C HIS A 186 11.34 1.70 -1.16
N TYR A 187 12.53 1.65 -0.65
CA TYR A 187 13.56 2.70 -0.71
C TYR A 187 14.38 2.60 -2.00
N ALA A 188 14.18 3.48 -3.02
CA ALA A 188 13.19 4.52 -3.09
C ALA A 188 12.66 4.67 -4.53
N LEU A 189 11.64 5.54 -4.70
CA LEU A 189 11.09 5.95 -5.99
C LEU A 189 10.40 4.85 -6.81
N ASN A 190 9.88 3.78 -6.19
CA ASN A 190 9.00 2.82 -6.83
C ASN A 190 7.55 3.35 -6.82
N ASN A 191 7.24 4.28 -7.75
CA ASN A 191 5.95 4.97 -7.82
C ASN A 191 5.10 4.51 -9.01
N GLN A 192 5.51 3.42 -9.67
CA GLN A 192 4.80 2.67 -10.70
C GLN A 192 5.22 1.21 -10.65
N GLU A 193 4.34 0.31 -11.06
CA GLU A 193 4.61 -1.13 -11.11
C GLU A 193 5.02 -1.60 -12.50
N TYR A 194 4.65 -0.83 -13.55
CA TYR A 194 5.02 -1.14 -14.92
C TYR A 194 6.52 -1.22 -15.10
N ASN A 195 7.00 -2.39 -15.50
CA ASN A 195 8.41 -2.72 -15.79
C ASN A 195 9.37 -2.34 -14.65
N ARG A 196 8.93 -2.45 -13.40
CA ARG A 196 9.61 -1.94 -12.19
C ARG A 196 11.05 -2.44 -12.02
N HIS A 197 11.38 -3.64 -12.53
CA HIS A 197 12.75 -4.19 -12.50
C HIS A 197 13.70 -3.58 -13.53
N ASN A 198 13.15 -2.99 -14.61
CA ASN A 198 13.93 -2.53 -15.77
C ASN A 198 13.60 -1.09 -16.14
N VAL A 199 13.19 -0.28 -15.19
CA VAL A 199 12.93 1.15 -15.40
C VAL A 199 13.86 2.00 -14.55
N SER A 200 14.52 2.97 -15.17
CA SER A 200 15.27 4.01 -14.47
C SER A 200 14.38 5.24 -14.26
N VAL A 201 14.25 5.66 -13.02
CA VAL A 201 13.65 6.94 -12.64
C VAL A 201 14.73 8.01 -12.68
N ASP A 202 14.61 8.92 -13.64
CA ASP A 202 15.55 10.02 -13.81
C ASP A 202 15.00 11.30 -13.17
N VAL A 203 15.65 11.78 -12.11
CA VAL A 203 15.13 12.82 -11.22
C VAL A 203 16.28 13.59 -10.54
N ASP A 204 16.09 14.89 -10.30
CA ASP A 204 17.04 15.74 -9.57
C ASP A 204 17.05 15.45 -8.05
N GLU A 205 18.17 15.80 -7.39
CA GLU A 205 18.34 15.53 -5.95
C GLU A 205 17.33 16.29 -5.10
N ARG A 206 16.99 17.53 -5.45
CA ARG A 206 16.02 18.32 -4.72
C ARG A 206 14.65 17.66 -4.67
N THR A 207 14.17 17.20 -5.81
CA THR A 207 12.91 16.47 -5.93
C THR A 207 12.95 15.18 -5.12
N ILE A 208 14.05 14.42 -5.16
CA ILE A 208 14.24 13.22 -4.33
C ILE A 208 14.08 13.58 -2.85
N ARG A 209 14.80 14.63 -2.37
CA ARG A 209 14.85 15.03 -0.96
C ARG A 209 13.56 15.66 -0.44
N GLU A 210 12.86 16.44 -1.27
CA GLU A 210 11.67 17.18 -0.83
C GLU A 210 10.38 16.39 -0.96
N ILE A 211 10.28 15.43 -1.91
CA ILE A 211 9.06 14.68 -2.20
C ILE A 211 9.16 13.19 -1.79
N TYR A 212 10.19 12.48 -2.27
CA TYR A 212 10.20 11.02 -2.21
C TYR A 212 10.85 10.44 -0.96
N LEU A 213 11.73 11.18 -0.30
CA LEU A 213 12.47 10.71 0.87
C LEU A 213 11.93 11.10 2.25
N PRO A 214 11.08 12.13 2.46
CA PRO A 214 10.73 12.56 3.82
C PRO A 214 10.06 11.50 4.68
N GLY A 215 9.25 10.59 4.11
CA GLY A 215 8.69 9.45 4.83
C GLY A 215 9.76 8.50 5.36
N PHE A 216 10.78 8.20 4.55
CA PHE A 216 11.93 7.37 4.94
C PHE A 216 12.82 8.09 5.95
N GLU A 217 13.11 9.39 5.73
CA GLU A 217 13.85 10.22 6.68
C GLU A 217 13.20 10.20 8.06
N ALA A 218 11.88 10.38 8.13
CA ALA A 218 11.13 10.34 9.38
C ALA A 218 11.15 8.93 10.03
N ALA A 219 11.02 7.88 9.23
CA ALA A 219 11.13 6.51 9.72
C ALA A 219 12.49 6.24 10.39
N VAL A 220 13.58 6.73 9.79
CA VAL A 220 14.94 6.56 10.31
C VAL A 220 15.22 7.48 11.50
N THR A 221 14.97 8.79 11.36
CA THR A 221 15.44 9.81 12.31
C THR A 221 14.49 10.05 13.48
N LYS A 222 13.20 9.73 13.34
CA LYS A 222 12.17 9.94 14.36
C LYS A 222 11.67 8.62 14.95
N ALA A 223 11.26 7.66 14.10
CA ALA A 223 10.79 6.36 14.57
C ALA A 223 11.90 5.36 14.86
N HIS A 224 13.16 5.67 14.51
CA HIS A 224 14.31 4.79 14.70
C HIS A 224 14.06 3.38 14.18
N VAL A 225 13.57 3.29 12.93
CA VAL A 225 13.30 2.00 12.28
C VAL A 225 14.57 1.16 12.19
N ASP A 226 14.46 -0.15 12.45
CA ASP A 226 15.61 -1.05 12.47
C ASP A 226 15.86 -1.78 11.14
N ALA A 227 14.92 -1.69 10.18
CA ALA A 227 15.14 -2.22 8.84
C ALA A 227 14.55 -1.31 7.77
N VAL A 228 15.25 -1.22 6.63
CA VAL A 228 14.84 -0.53 5.40
C VAL A 228 14.96 -1.52 4.25
N MET A 229 13.97 -1.55 3.35
CA MET A 229 14.01 -2.39 2.15
C MET A 229 14.17 -1.51 0.91
N ASN A 230 15.20 -1.79 0.10
CA ASN A 230 15.36 -1.16 -1.20
C ASN A 230 14.23 -1.53 -2.15
N SER A 231 14.00 -0.68 -3.15
CA SER A 231 13.04 -0.91 -4.23
C SER A 231 13.65 -1.70 -5.41
N TYR A 232 12.80 -2.11 -6.36
CA TYR A 232 13.20 -2.85 -7.56
C TYR A 232 13.87 -1.98 -8.62
N ASN A 233 13.42 -0.72 -8.76
CA ASN A 233 13.76 0.16 -9.88
C ASN A 233 15.18 0.71 -9.82
N LEU A 234 15.63 1.24 -10.95
CA LEU A 234 16.82 2.06 -11.00
C LEU A 234 16.49 3.51 -10.65
N VAL A 235 17.43 4.20 -10.03
CA VAL A 235 17.39 5.64 -9.78
C VAL A 235 18.62 6.26 -10.45
N ASN A 236 18.38 7.15 -11.40
CA ASN A 236 19.44 7.78 -12.21
C ASN A 236 20.43 6.76 -12.81
N GLY A 237 19.89 5.66 -13.36
CA GLY A 237 20.65 4.62 -14.04
C GLY A 237 21.23 3.51 -13.17
N VAL A 238 21.02 3.54 -11.83
CA VAL A 238 21.59 2.55 -10.89
C VAL A 238 20.48 1.90 -10.09
N HIS A 239 20.41 0.57 -10.03
CA HIS A 239 19.44 -0.15 -9.20
C HIS A 239 19.53 0.29 -7.74
N ALA A 240 18.40 0.45 -7.09
CA ALA A 240 18.32 0.93 -5.70
C ALA A 240 19.23 0.16 -4.75
N THR A 241 19.32 -1.18 -4.91
CA THR A 241 20.21 -2.05 -4.11
C THR A 241 21.71 -1.77 -4.27
N GLN A 242 22.09 -1.08 -5.34
CA GLN A 242 23.48 -0.80 -5.73
C GLN A 242 23.77 0.70 -5.75
N ASN A 243 22.83 1.53 -5.34
CA ASN A 243 22.88 2.98 -5.47
C ASN A 243 23.61 3.61 -4.27
N ASP A 244 24.86 4.03 -4.48
CA ASP A 244 25.70 4.67 -3.47
C ASP A 244 25.08 5.93 -2.89
N PHE A 245 24.50 6.79 -3.76
CA PHE A 245 23.84 8.03 -3.31
C PHE A 245 22.70 7.73 -2.33
N LEU A 246 21.81 6.78 -2.66
CA LEU A 246 20.69 6.45 -1.77
C LEU A 246 21.18 5.76 -0.49
N ASN A 247 21.97 4.71 -0.63
CA ASN A 247 22.23 3.78 0.48
C ASN A 247 23.35 4.25 1.41
N VAL A 248 24.42 4.81 0.84
CA VAL A 248 25.57 5.28 1.64
C VAL A 248 25.38 6.74 2.00
N LYS A 249 25.32 7.63 0.98
CA LYS A 249 25.30 9.07 1.23
C LYS A 249 24.06 9.52 2.01
N VAL A 250 22.86 9.16 1.56
CA VAL A 250 21.62 9.63 2.19
C VAL A 250 21.28 8.82 3.42
N LEU A 251 21.12 7.50 3.28
CA LEU A 251 20.61 6.65 4.36
C LEU A 251 21.60 6.52 5.52
N LYS A 252 22.84 6.11 5.22
CA LYS A 252 23.82 5.79 6.27
C LYS A 252 24.60 6.99 6.78
N GLU A 253 25.01 7.93 5.89
CA GLU A 253 25.79 9.12 6.30
C GLU A 253 24.89 10.28 6.75
N ASP A 254 23.98 10.79 5.89
CA ASP A 254 23.20 11.98 6.20
C ASP A 254 22.21 11.74 7.34
N TRP A 255 21.52 10.58 7.35
CA TRP A 255 20.54 10.23 8.39
C TRP A 255 21.10 9.39 9.53
N GLY A 256 22.32 8.86 9.40
CA GLY A 256 22.98 8.08 10.44
C GLY A 256 22.35 6.71 10.69
N PHE A 257 21.71 6.08 9.70
CA PHE A 257 21.03 4.80 9.84
C PHE A 257 21.98 3.69 10.27
N GLN A 258 21.66 3.01 11.39
CA GLN A 258 22.46 1.94 11.96
C GLN A 258 21.82 0.56 11.79
N GLY A 259 20.56 0.49 11.32
CA GLY A 259 19.84 -0.76 11.12
C GLY A 259 20.25 -1.52 9.85
N ILE A 260 19.38 -2.44 9.41
CA ILE A 260 19.60 -3.35 8.30
C ILE A 260 19.00 -2.76 7.02
N LEU A 261 19.82 -2.57 5.99
CA LEU A 261 19.34 -2.32 4.64
C LEU A 261 19.24 -3.65 3.89
N MET A 262 18.02 -4.09 3.59
CA MET A 262 17.78 -5.31 2.82
C MET A 262 17.34 -5.00 1.39
N SER A 263 17.55 -5.94 0.47
CA SER A 263 16.96 -5.89 -0.86
C SER A 263 15.47 -6.24 -0.79
N ASP A 264 14.68 -5.77 -1.75
CA ASP A 264 13.45 -6.47 -2.10
C ASP A 264 13.79 -7.86 -2.70
N TRP A 265 12.79 -8.73 -2.85
CA TRP A 265 12.97 -10.11 -3.29
C TRP A 265 13.48 -10.16 -4.74
N ASP A 266 14.66 -10.76 -4.93
CA ASP A 266 15.36 -10.85 -6.22
C ASP A 266 15.73 -9.49 -6.86
N ALA A 267 15.87 -8.41 -6.07
CA ALA A 267 16.15 -7.06 -6.55
C ALA A 267 17.64 -6.70 -6.65
N THR A 268 18.55 -7.65 -6.46
CA THR A 268 20.00 -7.44 -6.60
C THR A 268 20.50 -7.93 -7.96
N TYR A 269 21.42 -7.19 -8.58
CA TYR A 269 21.92 -7.47 -9.94
C TYR A 269 23.45 -7.50 -10.04
N ASP A 270 24.19 -6.97 -9.04
CA ASP A 270 25.65 -7.04 -8.93
C ASP A 270 26.05 -7.10 -7.45
N GLY A 271 26.62 -8.24 -7.02
CA GLY A 271 26.96 -8.47 -5.61
C GLY A 271 28.12 -7.62 -5.10
N VAL A 272 29.08 -7.27 -5.97
CA VAL A 272 30.22 -6.42 -5.59
C VAL A 272 29.76 -4.96 -5.43
N ALA A 273 28.99 -4.46 -6.38
CA ALA A 273 28.43 -3.11 -6.31
C ALA A 273 27.48 -3.00 -5.11
N ALA A 274 26.58 -3.96 -4.89
CA ALA A 274 25.66 -3.99 -3.75
C ALA A 274 26.42 -3.98 -2.40
N ALA A 275 27.46 -4.82 -2.28
CA ALA A 275 28.29 -4.86 -1.08
C ALA A 275 29.00 -3.53 -0.81
N ASN A 276 29.63 -2.92 -1.81
CA ASN A 276 30.33 -1.64 -1.65
C ASN A 276 29.39 -0.45 -1.44
N ASN A 277 28.21 -0.49 -2.04
CA ASN A 277 27.26 0.61 -2.06
C ASN A 277 26.11 0.43 -1.04
N GLY A 278 26.38 -0.30 0.04
CA GLY A 278 25.59 -0.17 1.27
C GLY A 278 24.54 -1.23 1.53
N LEU A 279 24.20 -2.15 0.61
CA LEU A 279 23.26 -3.24 0.87
C LEU A 279 23.80 -4.19 1.93
N ASP A 280 23.01 -4.53 2.96
CA ASP A 280 23.45 -5.36 4.07
C ASP A 280 22.94 -6.80 3.95
N LEU A 281 21.74 -7.02 3.43
CA LEU A 281 21.10 -8.33 3.33
C LEU A 281 20.40 -8.51 1.97
N GLU A 282 20.81 -9.53 1.21
CA GLU A 282 20.16 -9.90 -0.05
C GLU A 282 19.05 -10.93 0.18
N MET A 283 17.82 -10.63 -0.25
CA MET A 283 16.65 -11.51 -0.12
C MET A 283 16.17 -12.01 -1.50
N PRO A 284 15.51 -13.18 -1.60
CA PRO A 284 15.27 -14.18 -0.56
C PRO A 284 16.45 -15.13 -0.37
N THR A 285 17.43 -15.11 -1.25
CA THR A 285 18.65 -15.94 -1.26
C THR A 285 19.82 -15.15 -1.81
N PRO A 286 21.08 -15.46 -1.43
CA PRO A 286 22.27 -14.74 -1.90
C PRO A 286 22.62 -15.13 -3.34
N ARG A 287 21.89 -14.61 -4.31
CA ARG A 287 22.15 -14.87 -5.74
C ARG A 287 23.44 -14.18 -6.19
N PHE A 288 23.68 -12.98 -5.69
CA PHE A 288 24.79 -12.11 -6.08
C PHE A 288 25.78 -11.88 -4.93
N MET A 289 25.30 -11.58 -3.70
CA MET A 289 26.15 -11.37 -2.52
C MET A 289 26.50 -12.70 -1.83
N ASN A 290 27.12 -13.62 -2.56
CA ASN A 290 27.47 -14.96 -2.08
C ASN A 290 28.99 -15.15 -1.93
N ALA A 291 29.42 -16.26 -1.27
CA ALA A 291 30.80 -16.54 -1.00
C ALA A 291 31.64 -16.64 -2.30
N ARG A 292 31.09 -17.20 -3.37
CA ARG A 292 31.80 -17.32 -4.65
C ARG A 292 32.22 -15.96 -5.22
N VAL A 293 31.35 -14.96 -5.16
CA VAL A 293 31.58 -13.60 -5.67
C VAL A 293 32.43 -12.80 -4.68
N LEU A 294 31.99 -12.72 -3.42
CA LEU A 294 32.55 -11.79 -2.45
C LEU A 294 33.88 -12.26 -1.87
N MET A 295 34.13 -13.57 -1.69
CA MET A 295 35.47 -14.07 -1.30
C MET A 295 36.55 -13.66 -2.29
N LEU A 296 36.23 -13.77 -3.60
CA LEU A 296 37.16 -13.34 -4.63
C LEU A 296 37.37 -11.84 -4.65
N ALA A 297 36.28 -11.05 -4.48
CA ALA A 297 36.35 -9.61 -4.43
C ALA A 297 37.17 -9.10 -3.22
N VAL A 298 37.01 -9.73 -2.05
CA VAL A 298 37.82 -9.39 -0.84
C VAL A 298 39.28 -9.78 -1.06
N LYS A 299 39.56 -10.96 -1.57
CA LYS A 299 40.93 -11.40 -1.85
C LYS A 299 41.67 -10.46 -2.81
N ASN A 300 40.95 -9.89 -3.78
CA ASN A 300 41.50 -8.96 -4.77
C ASN A 300 41.47 -7.49 -4.27
N GLY A 301 41.02 -7.23 -3.06
CA GLY A 301 40.92 -5.87 -2.51
C GLY A 301 39.86 -4.97 -3.13
N ILE A 302 38.91 -5.53 -3.91
CA ILE A 302 37.79 -4.81 -4.53
C ILE A 302 36.70 -4.51 -3.49
N VAL A 303 36.46 -5.43 -2.55
CA VAL A 303 35.64 -5.26 -1.35
C VAL A 303 36.56 -5.36 -0.13
N LYS A 304 36.42 -4.47 0.83
CA LYS A 304 37.18 -4.53 2.10
C LYS A 304 36.49 -5.55 3.02
N GLU A 305 37.29 -6.31 3.77
CA GLU A 305 36.73 -7.21 4.80
C GLU A 305 35.92 -6.40 5.85
N SER A 306 36.37 -5.20 6.21
CA SER A 306 35.63 -4.30 7.08
C SER A 306 34.26 -3.88 6.55
N THR A 307 34.04 -3.89 5.24
CA THR A 307 32.73 -3.68 4.62
C THR A 307 31.81 -4.87 4.90
N ILE A 308 32.33 -6.08 4.86
CA ILE A 308 31.57 -7.29 5.23
C ILE A 308 31.26 -7.29 6.74
N ASP A 309 32.25 -6.93 7.55
CA ASP A 309 32.10 -6.84 9.01
C ASP A 309 31.01 -5.84 9.41
N ASP A 310 30.95 -4.63 8.82
CA ASP A 310 29.92 -3.63 9.11
C ASP A 310 28.51 -4.19 8.86
N LYS A 311 28.31 -4.90 7.74
CA LYS A 311 27.01 -5.49 7.39
C LYS A 311 26.58 -6.54 8.42
N VAL A 312 27.47 -7.44 8.79
CA VAL A 312 27.19 -8.47 9.80
C VAL A 312 26.92 -7.83 11.15
N LEU A 313 27.67 -6.80 11.54
CA LEU A 313 27.44 -6.07 12.78
C LEU A 313 26.06 -5.39 12.81
N ARG A 314 25.57 -4.84 11.70
CA ARG A 314 24.21 -4.26 11.60
C ARG A 314 23.12 -5.32 11.87
N LEU A 315 23.25 -6.51 11.26
CA LEU A 315 22.35 -7.64 11.51
C LEU A 315 22.37 -8.02 13.01
N LEU A 316 23.56 -8.26 13.56
CA LEU A 316 23.72 -8.71 14.95
C LEU A 316 23.23 -7.66 15.97
N ARG A 317 23.50 -6.36 15.76
CA ARG A 317 23.02 -5.29 16.63
C ARG A 317 21.49 -5.27 16.69
N ALA A 318 20.80 -5.28 15.53
CA ALA A 318 19.36 -5.30 15.49
C ALA A 318 18.79 -6.51 16.24
N GLU A 319 19.31 -7.69 15.99
CA GLU A 319 18.88 -8.94 16.64
C GLU A 319 19.10 -8.95 18.16
N LEU A 320 20.23 -8.40 18.62
CA LEU A 320 20.54 -8.26 20.05
C LEU A 320 19.63 -7.22 20.72
N ARG A 321 19.35 -6.09 20.07
CA ARG A 321 18.45 -5.05 20.62
C ARG A 321 17.03 -5.57 20.88
N TYR A 322 16.54 -6.47 20.04
CA TYR A 322 15.23 -7.12 20.21
C TYR A 322 15.30 -8.38 21.11
N GLY A 323 16.47 -8.77 21.57
CA GLY A 323 16.66 -9.95 22.42
C GLY A 323 16.33 -11.27 21.74
N PHE A 324 16.37 -11.34 20.41
CA PHE A 324 15.97 -12.53 19.63
C PHE A 324 16.78 -13.79 19.95
N LEU A 325 18.00 -13.63 20.46
CA LEU A 325 18.84 -14.76 20.88
C LEU A 325 18.40 -15.38 22.22
N HIS A 326 17.63 -14.67 23.02
CA HIS A 326 17.38 -15.03 24.42
C HIS A 326 15.90 -15.15 24.79
N ARG A 327 14.98 -14.74 23.91
CA ARG A 327 13.55 -14.85 24.15
C ARG A 327 12.81 -15.56 23.01
N PRO A 328 11.73 -16.30 23.28
CA PRO A 328 10.88 -16.83 22.25
C PRO A 328 10.15 -15.68 21.53
N GLN A 329 10.17 -15.69 20.19
CA GLN A 329 9.41 -14.72 19.41
C GLN A 329 7.94 -15.06 19.35
N LEU A 330 7.57 -16.34 19.31
CA LEU A 330 6.19 -16.76 19.40
C LEU A 330 5.66 -16.47 20.80
N ASP A 331 4.64 -15.63 20.87
CA ASP A 331 3.92 -15.34 22.10
C ASP A 331 2.58 -16.08 22.11
N LEU A 332 2.47 -17.05 23.01
CA LEU A 332 1.25 -17.88 23.16
C LEU A 332 0.13 -17.15 23.92
N ALA A 333 0.42 -16.02 24.54
CA ALA A 333 -0.61 -15.18 25.16
C ALA A 333 -1.38 -14.37 24.10
N ASP A 334 -0.73 -14.05 22.98
CA ASP A 334 -1.38 -13.41 21.84
C ASP A 334 -2.23 -14.42 21.05
N SER A 335 -3.49 -14.05 20.82
CA SER A 335 -4.39 -14.86 20.00
C SER A 335 -4.19 -14.57 18.52
N THR A 336 -4.11 -15.63 17.71
CA THR A 336 -4.14 -15.49 16.24
C THR A 336 -5.46 -14.91 15.72
N TYR A 337 -6.52 -14.91 16.54
CA TYR A 337 -7.84 -14.33 16.26
C TYR A 337 -8.22 -13.34 17.37
N SER A 338 -7.49 -12.25 17.45
CA SER A 338 -7.64 -11.25 18.50
C SER A 338 -8.85 -10.36 18.30
N LEU A 339 -9.80 -10.37 19.25
CA LEU A 339 -10.94 -9.46 19.26
C LEU A 339 -10.51 -8.01 19.48
N ALA A 340 -9.43 -7.80 20.24
CA ALA A 340 -8.85 -6.45 20.44
C ALA A 340 -8.28 -5.89 19.13
N ASN A 341 -7.55 -6.71 18.37
CA ASN A 341 -7.03 -6.31 17.07
C ASN A 341 -8.17 -6.09 16.05
N ARG A 342 -9.23 -6.93 16.11
CA ARG A 342 -10.44 -6.75 15.30
C ARG A 342 -11.13 -5.42 15.58
N ALA A 343 -11.17 -4.96 16.84
CA ALA A 343 -11.71 -3.66 17.22
C ALA A 343 -10.87 -2.51 16.62
N ILE A 344 -9.53 -2.63 16.62
CA ILE A 344 -8.64 -1.66 15.96
C ILE A 344 -8.87 -1.64 14.44
N ALA A 345 -9.06 -2.80 13.83
CA ALA A 345 -9.40 -2.89 12.41
C ALA A 345 -10.73 -2.17 12.10
N LEU A 346 -11.74 -2.29 12.97
CA LEU A 346 -12.99 -1.56 12.83
C LEU A 346 -12.81 -0.05 12.97
N ASP A 347 -12.04 0.41 13.96
CA ASP A 347 -11.74 1.83 14.13
C ASP A 347 -10.97 2.38 12.92
N SER A 348 -10.00 1.62 12.39
CA SER A 348 -9.26 2.03 11.20
C SER A 348 -10.16 2.16 9.96
N ALA A 349 -11.15 1.29 9.82
CA ALA A 349 -12.16 1.41 8.77
C ALA A 349 -13.07 2.63 8.97
N ARG A 350 -13.62 2.82 10.17
CA ARG A 350 -14.55 3.91 10.48
C ARG A 350 -13.95 5.28 10.22
N GLU A 351 -12.70 5.49 10.66
CA GLU A 351 -12.05 6.80 10.59
C GLU A 351 -11.50 7.13 9.21
N SER A 352 -11.34 6.12 8.34
CA SER A 352 -10.80 6.32 6.99
C SER A 352 -11.86 6.63 5.93
N LEU A 353 -13.10 6.13 6.07
CA LEU A 353 -14.11 6.29 5.03
C LEU A 353 -14.40 7.76 4.77
N THR A 354 -14.28 8.17 3.51
CA THR A 354 -14.35 9.56 3.08
C THR A 354 -15.61 9.81 2.26
N LEU A 355 -16.52 10.65 2.76
CA LEU A 355 -17.71 11.05 2.03
C LEU A 355 -17.37 12.15 1.03
N LEU A 356 -17.49 11.86 -0.27
CA LEU A 356 -17.13 12.79 -1.34
C LEU A 356 -18.31 13.55 -1.93
N LYS A 357 -19.51 12.98 -1.86
CA LYS A 357 -20.74 13.61 -2.38
C LYS A 357 -21.94 13.24 -1.52
N ASN A 358 -22.82 14.20 -1.20
CA ASN A 358 -24.06 13.97 -0.46
C ASN A 358 -25.10 15.01 -0.82
N GLU A 359 -25.64 14.95 -2.05
CA GLU A 359 -26.65 15.88 -2.54
C GLU A 359 -27.97 15.67 -1.82
N SER A 360 -28.67 16.77 -1.58
CA SER A 360 -29.98 16.81 -0.89
C SER A 360 -29.94 16.10 0.49
N ARG A 361 -28.76 15.93 1.08
CA ARG A 361 -28.57 15.22 2.36
C ARG A 361 -29.22 13.83 2.33
N LEU A 362 -28.98 13.07 1.26
CA LEU A 362 -29.46 11.69 1.15
C LEU A 362 -28.96 10.84 2.33
N LEU A 363 -27.71 11.02 2.71
CA LEU A 363 -27.08 10.41 3.87
C LEU A 363 -27.10 11.37 5.08
N PRO A 364 -27.24 10.86 6.32
CA PRO A 364 -27.45 9.44 6.65
C PRO A 364 -28.87 8.96 6.31
N LEU A 365 -28.98 7.65 6.03
CA LEU A 365 -30.27 6.99 5.84
C LEU A 365 -30.98 6.79 7.19
N ASP A 366 -32.30 6.93 7.18
CA ASP A 366 -33.13 6.62 8.33
C ASP A 366 -33.55 5.15 8.29
N PRO A 367 -33.07 4.28 9.21
CA PRO A 367 -33.44 2.85 9.22
C PRO A 367 -34.96 2.62 9.35
N ALA A 368 -35.70 3.55 9.97
CA ALA A 368 -37.14 3.42 10.11
C ALA A 368 -37.89 3.62 8.78
N ARG A 369 -37.26 4.32 7.83
CA ARG A 369 -37.86 4.63 6.52
C ARG A 369 -37.40 3.71 5.40
N VAL A 370 -36.23 3.07 5.55
CA VAL A 370 -35.70 2.12 4.57
C VAL A 370 -36.26 0.74 4.88
N LYS A 371 -37.23 0.28 4.11
CA LYS A 371 -37.82 -1.07 4.25
C LYS A 371 -37.17 -2.07 3.27
N THR A 372 -36.79 -1.59 2.11
CA THR A 372 -36.12 -2.41 1.09
C THR A 372 -34.86 -1.68 0.61
N ILE A 373 -33.73 -2.30 0.76
CA ILE A 373 -32.44 -1.81 0.25
C ILE A 373 -31.87 -2.80 -0.76
N ALA A 374 -31.37 -2.31 -1.88
CA ALA A 374 -30.62 -3.12 -2.81
C ALA A 374 -29.12 -2.85 -2.64
N VAL A 375 -28.33 -3.92 -2.55
CA VAL A 375 -26.86 -3.87 -2.56
C VAL A 375 -26.39 -4.55 -3.83
N ILE A 376 -25.85 -3.78 -4.76
CA ILE A 376 -25.54 -4.23 -6.11
C ILE A 376 -24.06 -3.98 -6.39
N GLY A 377 -23.42 -4.88 -7.12
CA GLY A 377 -22.05 -4.66 -7.58
C GLY A 377 -21.07 -5.78 -7.20
N PRO A 378 -19.94 -5.84 -7.89
CA PRO A 378 -18.94 -6.90 -7.70
C PRO A 378 -18.29 -6.87 -6.30
N ASN A 379 -18.17 -5.70 -5.68
CA ASN A 379 -17.54 -5.51 -4.36
C ASN A 379 -18.56 -5.55 -3.20
N ALA A 380 -19.84 -5.85 -3.50
CA ALA A 380 -20.85 -6.02 -2.46
C ALA A 380 -20.64 -7.30 -1.62
N TYR A 381 -20.25 -8.39 -2.30
CA TYR A 381 -19.95 -9.70 -1.71
C TYR A 381 -19.15 -10.57 -2.72
N PRO A 382 -18.10 -11.28 -2.26
CA PRO A 382 -17.53 -11.31 -0.90
C PRO A 382 -16.88 -9.99 -0.48
N ALA A 383 -16.41 -9.89 0.78
CA ALA A 383 -15.68 -8.74 1.27
C ALA A 383 -14.37 -8.54 0.49
N VAL A 384 -14.08 -7.30 0.11
CA VAL A 384 -12.80 -6.90 -0.45
C VAL A 384 -12.03 -6.15 0.63
N THR A 385 -10.99 -6.77 1.17
CA THR A 385 -10.26 -6.28 2.35
C THR A 385 -8.96 -5.57 2.01
N SER A 386 -8.34 -5.91 0.86
CA SER A 386 -7.05 -5.40 0.40
C SER A 386 -6.95 -5.46 -1.11
N GLY A 387 -5.96 -4.77 -1.70
CA GLY A 387 -5.46 -5.08 -3.04
C GLY A 387 -4.60 -6.34 -3.04
N GLY A 388 -4.11 -6.76 -4.21
CA GLY A 388 -3.35 -8.00 -4.37
C GLY A 388 -1.83 -7.82 -4.23
N GLY A 389 -1.11 -8.93 -4.14
CA GLY A 389 0.35 -8.95 -4.03
C GLY A 389 0.86 -9.15 -2.60
N ALA A 390 2.05 -8.64 -2.27
CA ALA A 390 2.67 -8.79 -0.96
C ALA A 390 1.82 -8.20 0.18
N ALA A 391 1.05 -7.14 -0.09
CA ALA A 391 0.17 -6.51 0.90
C ALA A 391 -1.18 -7.22 1.10
N GLU A 392 -1.53 -8.22 0.26
CA GLU A 392 -2.78 -8.96 0.38
C GLU A 392 -2.82 -9.77 1.67
N THR A 393 -3.80 -9.50 2.53
CA THR A 393 -3.96 -10.20 3.80
C THR A 393 -5.16 -11.13 3.75
N GLN A 394 -4.95 -12.40 4.07
CA GLN A 394 -6.04 -13.34 4.27
C GLN A 394 -6.70 -13.05 5.61
N ALA A 395 -7.78 -12.27 5.57
CA ALA A 395 -8.55 -11.93 6.76
C ALA A 395 -9.33 -13.12 7.30
N PHE A 396 -9.54 -13.18 8.61
CA PHE A 396 -10.48 -14.10 9.21
C PHE A 396 -11.83 -13.42 9.44
N GLU A 397 -12.92 -14.08 8.99
CA GLU A 397 -14.30 -13.59 9.10
C GLU A 397 -14.52 -12.15 8.62
N PRO A 398 -14.10 -11.79 7.40
CA PRO A 398 -14.26 -10.42 6.89
C PRO A 398 -15.73 -10.10 6.66
N VAL A 399 -16.13 -8.88 7.00
CA VAL A 399 -17.50 -8.38 6.85
C VAL A 399 -17.64 -7.66 5.51
N SER A 400 -18.47 -8.22 4.62
CA SER A 400 -18.79 -7.60 3.33
C SER A 400 -19.77 -6.43 3.49
N ILE A 401 -19.83 -5.52 2.51
CA ILE A 401 -20.81 -4.42 2.50
C ILE A 401 -22.24 -4.97 2.62
N LEU A 402 -22.55 -6.04 1.89
CA LEU A 402 -23.85 -6.72 1.98
C LEU A 402 -24.15 -7.21 3.40
N SER A 403 -23.21 -7.94 4.03
CA SER A 403 -23.43 -8.48 5.37
C SER A 403 -23.44 -7.41 6.45
N GLY A 404 -22.64 -6.34 6.34
CA GLY A 404 -22.67 -5.20 7.25
C GLY A 404 -24.02 -4.49 7.23
N ILE A 405 -24.56 -4.19 6.06
CA ILE A 405 -25.89 -3.57 5.89
C ILE A 405 -26.99 -4.48 6.43
N ALA A 406 -26.97 -5.77 6.07
CA ALA A 406 -27.96 -6.72 6.55
C ALA A 406 -27.96 -6.87 8.07
N SER A 407 -26.77 -6.94 8.68
CA SER A 407 -26.61 -7.04 10.14
C SER A 407 -27.10 -5.79 10.87
N LEU A 408 -26.87 -4.61 10.30
CA LEU A 408 -27.29 -3.34 10.90
C LEU A 408 -28.81 -3.16 10.88
N LEU A 409 -29.47 -3.52 9.77
CA LEU A 409 -30.90 -3.35 9.58
C LEU A 409 -31.72 -4.44 10.29
N GLY A 410 -31.13 -5.64 10.48
CA GLY A 410 -31.78 -6.76 11.13
C GLY A 410 -32.88 -7.43 10.26
N PRO A 411 -33.69 -8.31 10.87
CA PRO A 411 -34.61 -9.18 10.13
C PRO A 411 -35.86 -8.49 9.54
N ASP A 412 -36.17 -7.27 9.96
CA ASP A 412 -37.37 -6.55 9.53
C ASP A 412 -37.23 -5.81 8.20
N ALA A 413 -36.01 -5.72 7.66
CA ALA A 413 -35.72 -5.08 6.40
C ALA A 413 -35.47 -6.11 5.28
N HIS A 414 -35.92 -5.78 4.07
CA HIS A 414 -35.63 -6.57 2.89
C HIS A 414 -34.32 -6.11 2.25
N VAL A 415 -33.28 -6.92 2.33
CA VAL A 415 -32.00 -6.66 1.66
C VAL A 415 -31.95 -7.51 0.39
N LEU A 416 -31.99 -6.82 -0.76
CA LEU A 416 -31.88 -7.43 -2.09
C LEU A 416 -30.42 -7.38 -2.56
N TYR A 417 -29.97 -8.41 -3.26
CA TYR A 417 -28.60 -8.49 -3.74
C TYR A 417 -28.51 -8.96 -5.19
N SER A 418 -27.61 -8.34 -5.95
CA SER A 418 -27.10 -8.86 -7.22
C SER A 418 -25.66 -8.46 -7.38
N ARG A 419 -24.80 -9.36 -7.87
CA ARG A 419 -23.46 -9.00 -8.30
C ARG A 419 -23.47 -8.00 -9.46
N GLY A 420 -24.50 -8.01 -10.25
CA GLY A 420 -24.74 -7.10 -11.37
C GLY A 420 -23.95 -7.39 -12.64
N LEU A 421 -22.73 -7.95 -12.52
CA LEU A 421 -21.82 -8.24 -13.63
C LEU A 421 -21.32 -9.70 -13.56
N PRO A 422 -21.03 -10.34 -14.72
CA PRO A 422 -20.43 -11.66 -14.74
C PRO A 422 -19.00 -11.62 -14.16
N VAL A 423 -18.55 -12.72 -13.60
CA VAL A 423 -17.13 -12.88 -13.30
C VAL A 423 -16.34 -13.10 -14.59
N MET A 424 -15.07 -12.73 -14.59
CA MET A 424 -14.17 -12.83 -15.76
C MET A 424 -14.20 -14.22 -16.40
N LYS A 425 -14.12 -15.27 -15.60
CA LYS A 425 -14.14 -16.66 -16.04
C LYS A 425 -15.41 -17.01 -16.82
N ASP A 426 -16.58 -16.47 -16.42
CA ASP A 426 -17.83 -16.70 -17.12
C ASP A 426 -17.81 -16.11 -18.54
N ILE A 427 -17.21 -14.91 -18.71
CA ILE A 427 -17.04 -14.30 -20.04
C ILE A 427 -16.21 -15.22 -20.93
N PHE A 428 -15.12 -15.80 -20.43
CA PHE A 428 -14.28 -16.72 -21.21
C PHE A 428 -15.04 -18.01 -21.57
N LEU A 429 -15.78 -18.58 -20.62
CA LEU A 429 -16.52 -19.81 -20.81
C LEU A 429 -17.77 -19.63 -21.71
N GLN A 430 -18.41 -18.48 -21.68
CA GLN A 430 -19.62 -18.20 -22.45
C GLN A 430 -19.33 -17.76 -23.88
N THR A 431 -18.11 -17.28 -24.18
CA THR A 431 -17.73 -16.88 -25.53
C THR A 431 -17.92 -18.01 -26.55
N ARG A 432 -18.64 -17.76 -27.62
CA ARG A 432 -18.91 -18.74 -28.69
C ARG A 432 -18.00 -18.46 -29.89
N TRP A 433 -17.00 -19.31 -30.05
CA TRP A 433 -16.10 -19.25 -31.20
C TRP A 433 -16.67 -20.09 -32.34
N VAL A 434 -16.66 -19.52 -33.55
CA VAL A 434 -17.05 -20.27 -34.77
C VAL A 434 -15.94 -21.30 -35.06
N ASP A 435 -16.35 -22.58 -35.20
CA ASP A 435 -15.42 -23.71 -35.45
C ASP A 435 -14.33 -23.93 -34.39
N GLY A 436 -14.55 -23.40 -33.17
CA GLY A 436 -13.59 -23.52 -32.06
C GLY A 436 -12.35 -22.65 -32.22
N VAL A 437 -11.35 -22.91 -31.38
CA VAL A 437 -10.10 -22.16 -31.28
C VAL A 437 -8.95 -23.04 -31.75
N LYS A 438 -8.24 -22.61 -32.79
CA LYS A 438 -6.98 -23.25 -33.22
C LYS A 438 -5.86 -22.79 -32.32
N VAL A 439 -5.23 -23.74 -31.61
CA VAL A 439 -4.10 -23.52 -30.72
C VAL A 439 -2.82 -24.04 -31.40
N ALA A 440 -1.82 -23.22 -31.50
CA ALA A 440 -0.50 -23.58 -32.04
C ALA A 440 0.56 -23.29 -30.96
N THR A 441 1.16 -24.34 -30.37
CA THR A 441 2.22 -24.27 -29.37
C THR A 441 3.56 -24.47 -30.03
N TYR A 442 4.42 -23.45 -29.96
CA TYR A 442 5.76 -23.43 -30.57
C TYR A 442 6.81 -23.85 -29.55
N PRO A 443 7.91 -24.53 -30.00
CA PRO A 443 8.98 -24.92 -29.10
C PRO A 443 9.93 -23.78 -28.71
N SER A 444 9.67 -22.57 -29.14
CA SER A 444 10.50 -21.37 -28.93
C SER A 444 9.68 -20.21 -28.35
N LYS A 445 10.33 -19.17 -27.81
CA LYS A 445 9.69 -17.94 -27.31
C LYS A 445 9.28 -16.98 -28.44
N ASP A 446 9.85 -17.13 -29.64
CA ASP A 446 9.69 -16.20 -30.76
C ASP A 446 8.74 -16.73 -31.88
N PHE A 447 7.91 -17.72 -31.57
CA PHE A 447 6.96 -18.36 -32.49
C PHE A 447 7.65 -19.05 -33.68
N THR A 448 8.91 -19.49 -33.53
CA THR A 448 9.63 -20.24 -34.52
C THR A 448 9.58 -21.74 -34.29
N GLY A 449 9.94 -22.52 -35.32
CA GLY A 449 9.88 -23.99 -35.30
C GLY A 449 8.49 -24.52 -35.69
N LYS A 450 8.37 -25.86 -35.74
CA LYS A 450 7.13 -26.54 -36.08
C LYS A 450 6.22 -26.61 -34.86
N PRO A 451 5.04 -25.95 -34.85
CA PRO A 451 4.15 -26.00 -33.70
C PRO A 451 3.44 -27.33 -33.56
N ALA A 452 3.16 -27.73 -32.34
CA ALA A 452 2.09 -28.66 -32.03
C ALA A 452 0.74 -27.92 -32.17
N THR A 453 -0.27 -28.58 -32.76
CA THR A 453 -1.57 -27.96 -33.01
C THR A 453 -2.69 -28.73 -32.36
N ALA A 454 -3.67 -28.02 -31.80
CA ALA A 454 -4.90 -28.55 -31.24
C ALA A 454 -6.08 -27.64 -31.62
N THR A 455 -7.28 -28.14 -31.42
CA THR A 455 -8.52 -27.33 -31.49
C THR A 455 -9.23 -27.45 -30.16
N GLU A 456 -9.46 -26.30 -29.52
CA GLU A 456 -10.08 -26.20 -28.22
C GLU A 456 -11.43 -25.48 -28.36
N PRO A 457 -12.42 -25.76 -27.50
CA PRO A 457 -13.71 -25.09 -27.57
C PRO A 457 -13.64 -23.63 -27.06
N LYS A 458 -12.71 -23.33 -26.18
CA LYS A 458 -12.59 -22.04 -25.44
C LYS A 458 -11.14 -21.63 -25.30
N ILE A 459 -10.93 -20.39 -24.95
CA ILE A 459 -9.67 -19.85 -24.40
C ILE A 459 -9.95 -19.48 -22.93
N ALA A 460 -9.88 -20.45 -22.07
CA ALA A 460 -10.29 -20.32 -20.65
C ALA A 460 -9.43 -21.19 -19.72
N ASP A 461 -8.14 -21.28 -20.03
CA ASP A 461 -7.19 -22.02 -19.21
C ASP A 461 -6.73 -21.13 -18.04
N LEU A 462 -7.51 -21.18 -16.96
CA LEU A 462 -7.22 -20.52 -15.70
C LEU A 462 -7.20 -21.60 -14.61
N ASN A 463 -6.01 -21.93 -14.12
CA ASN A 463 -5.86 -22.89 -13.03
C ASN A 463 -5.74 -22.18 -11.69
N GLU A 464 -6.76 -22.30 -10.84
CA GLU A 464 -6.84 -21.67 -9.53
C GLU A 464 -5.84 -22.25 -8.50
N ASN A 465 -5.16 -23.36 -8.82
CA ASN A 465 -4.34 -24.12 -7.88
C ASN A 465 -2.86 -24.30 -8.31
N SER A 466 -2.35 -23.61 -9.31
CA SER A 466 -0.97 -23.86 -9.78
C SER A 466 0.08 -23.17 -8.91
N GLN A 467 0.54 -23.83 -7.86
CA GLN A 467 1.82 -23.54 -7.19
C GLN A 467 2.99 -24.38 -7.76
N GLN A 468 2.81 -25.07 -8.86
CA GLN A 468 3.86 -25.89 -9.44
C GLN A 468 4.83 -25.07 -10.27
N ARG A 469 6.04 -24.93 -9.75
CA ARG A 469 7.23 -24.36 -10.42
C ARG A 469 7.97 -25.45 -11.19
N ASP A 470 7.37 -26.00 -12.24
CA ASP A 470 8.09 -26.95 -13.08
C ASP A 470 8.80 -26.22 -14.23
N ALA A 471 10.08 -26.49 -14.39
CA ALA A 471 10.90 -25.98 -15.49
C ALA A 471 10.48 -26.64 -16.81
N TYR A 472 9.59 -26.00 -17.56
CA TYR A 472 9.29 -26.37 -18.93
C TYR A 472 10.20 -25.60 -19.91
N PRO A 473 10.53 -26.19 -21.07
CA PRO A 473 11.28 -25.48 -22.08
C PRO A 473 10.52 -24.24 -22.57
N PRO A 474 11.22 -23.18 -23.01
CA PRO A 474 10.59 -21.95 -23.49
C PRO A 474 9.63 -22.29 -24.64
N ARG A 475 8.41 -21.75 -24.54
CA ARG A 475 7.33 -21.96 -25.50
C ARG A 475 6.69 -20.61 -25.84
N SER A 476 5.97 -20.57 -26.95
CA SER A 476 5.00 -19.52 -27.24
C SER A 476 3.71 -20.13 -27.78
N ILE A 477 2.57 -19.53 -27.50
CA ILE A 477 1.27 -20.04 -27.93
C ILE A 477 0.56 -19.00 -28.78
N ARG A 478 0.01 -19.46 -29.91
CA ARG A 478 -0.87 -18.67 -30.75
C ARG A 478 -2.26 -19.29 -30.79
N TYR A 479 -3.21 -18.55 -30.25
CA TYR A 479 -4.63 -18.85 -30.39
C TYR A 479 -5.17 -18.12 -31.63
N THR A 480 -5.98 -18.81 -32.42
CA THR A 480 -6.65 -18.23 -33.56
C THR A 480 -8.10 -18.69 -33.56
N ALA A 481 -9.02 -17.75 -33.50
CA ALA A 481 -10.44 -18.02 -33.43
C ALA A 481 -11.21 -17.04 -34.32
N THR A 482 -12.43 -17.40 -34.65
CA THR A 482 -13.38 -16.55 -35.35
C THR A 482 -14.56 -16.28 -34.42
N TYR A 483 -14.89 -15.00 -34.24
CA TYR A 483 -16.08 -14.58 -33.49
C TYR A 483 -17.12 -14.00 -34.44
N LYS A 484 -18.40 -14.37 -34.25
CA LYS A 484 -19.53 -13.82 -35.01
C LYS A 484 -20.42 -13.04 -34.05
N ALA A 485 -20.64 -11.76 -34.36
CA ALA A 485 -21.52 -10.89 -33.60
C ALA A 485 -22.99 -11.19 -33.92
N ASP A 486 -23.78 -11.51 -32.91
CA ASP A 486 -25.23 -11.75 -33.08
C ASP A 486 -26.01 -10.43 -33.21
N LYS A 487 -25.54 -9.35 -32.59
CA LYS A 487 -26.19 -8.03 -32.55
C LYS A 487 -25.22 -6.94 -33.01
N ALA A 488 -25.77 -5.82 -33.45
CA ALA A 488 -24.95 -4.63 -33.71
C ALA A 488 -24.70 -3.87 -32.41
N GLY A 489 -23.47 -3.37 -32.22
CA GLY A 489 -23.12 -2.55 -31.08
C GLY A 489 -21.70 -2.84 -30.51
N LYS A 490 -21.47 -2.41 -29.29
CA LYS A 490 -20.17 -2.57 -28.60
C LYS A 490 -20.00 -3.96 -28.03
N TYR A 491 -18.82 -4.47 -28.19
CA TYR A 491 -18.38 -5.76 -27.63
C TYR A 491 -17.13 -5.56 -26.79
N LEU A 492 -17.18 -6.05 -25.55
CA LEU A 492 -16.05 -6.16 -24.66
C LEU A 492 -15.15 -7.30 -25.14
N ILE A 493 -13.86 -7.05 -25.30
CA ILE A 493 -12.83 -8.09 -25.39
C ILE A 493 -12.07 -8.05 -24.07
N LEU A 494 -12.01 -9.19 -23.39
CA LEU A 494 -11.34 -9.33 -22.09
C LEU A 494 -10.29 -10.41 -22.20
N ALA A 495 -9.06 -10.13 -21.75
CA ALA A 495 -7.96 -11.08 -21.71
C ALA A 495 -7.24 -11.04 -20.35
N PHE A 496 -6.77 -12.19 -19.93
CA PHE A 496 -6.02 -12.34 -18.68
C PHE A 496 -4.96 -13.42 -18.81
N SER A 497 -3.76 -13.15 -18.30
CA SER A 497 -2.68 -14.13 -18.14
C SER A 497 -2.33 -14.22 -16.66
N GLN A 498 -2.31 -15.45 -16.13
CA GLN A 498 -2.04 -15.75 -14.71
C GLN A 498 -0.61 -16.28 -14.54
N ASP A 499 0.39 -15.58 -15.06
CA ASP A 499 1.78 -15.99 -14.92
C ASP A 499 2.52 -15.09 -13.92
N TRP A 500 3.15 -15.69 -12.90
CA TRP A 500 3.84 -14.99 -11.81
C TRP A 500 5.18 -14.34 -12.23
N HIS A 501 5.72 -14.73 -13.39
CA HIS A 501 7.00 -14.23 -13.89
C HIS A 501 6.91 -13.73 -15.35
N GLY A 502 5.80 -13.06 -15.66
CA GLY A 502 5.66 -12.36 -16.91
C GLY A 502 5.14 -13.23 -18.06
N GLY A 503 3.85 -13.20 -18.24
CA GLY A 503 3.23 -13.61 -19.48
C GLY A 503 2.89 -12.39 -20.31
N ALA A 504 3.68 -12.09 -21.32
CA ALA A 504 3.30 -11.07 -22.29
C ALA A 504 2.28 -11.65 -23.29
N TYR A 505 1.30 -10.83 -23.65
CA TYR A 505 0.38 -11.22 -24.75
C TYR A 505 -0.01 -10.05 -25.60
N LYS A 506 -0.41 -10.38 -26.83
CA LYS A 506 -0.93 -9.45 -27.81
C LYS A 506 -2.18 -10.03 -28.43
N VAL A 507 -3.30 -9.30 -28.37
CA VAL A 507 -4.56 -9.68 -29.02
C VAL A 507 -4.83 -8.75 -30.19
N THR A 508 -5.12 -9.34 -31.35
CA THR A 508 -5.52 -8.62 -32.56
C THR A 508 -6.89 -9.07 -33.02
N VAL A 509 -7.68 -8.12 -33.52
CA VAL A 509 -8.94 -8.36 -34.23
C VAL A 509 -8.79 -7.90 -35.68
N ASP A 510 -8.96 -8.80 -36.64
CA ASP A 510 -8.71 -8.57 -38.08
C ASP A 510 -7.35 -7.94 -38.37
N GLY A 511 -6.31 -8.35 -37.61
CA GLY A 511 -4.95 -7.86 -37.71
C GLY A 511 -4.67 -6.53 -36.99
N LYS A 512 -5.67 -5.80 -36.52
CA LYS A 512 -5.48 -4.60 -35.70
C LYS A 512 -5.31 -5.00 -34.22
N GLN A 513 -4.26 -4.49 -33.58
CA GLN A 513 -4.04 -4.72 -32.15
C GLN A 513 -5.16 -4.03 -31.32
N VAL A 514 -5.78 -4.78 -30.44
CA VAL A 514 -6.81 -4.30 -29.50
C VAL A 514 -6.37 -4.38 -28.06
N LEU A 515 -5.58 -5.40 -27.70
CA LEU A 515 -5.00 -5.54 -26.37
C LEU A 515 -3.52 -5.93 -26.48
N ALA A 516 -2.73 -5.46 -25.55
CA ALA A 516 -1.37 -5.96 -25.33
C ALA A 516 -1.00 -5.80 -23.84
N LEU A 517 -0.42 -6.85 -23.29
CA LEU A 517 0.31 -6.82 -22.04
C LEU A 517 1.75 -7.15 -22.40
N LEU A 518 2.66 -6.21 -22.19
CA LEU A 518 4.07 -6.34 -22.57
C LEU A 518 4.98 -6.41 -21.35
N ASP A 519 4.40 -6.23 -20.17
CA ASP A 519 5.11 -6.22 -18.91
C ASP A 519 5.26 -7.63 -18.34
N PHE A 520 6.45 -7.92 -17.86
CA PHE A 520 6.78 -9.23 -17.30
C PHE A 520 6.20 -9.49 -15.90
N ASP A 521 5.76 -8.44 -15.18
CA ASP A 521 5.12 -8.58 -13.87
C ASP A 521 3.58 -8.46 -13.93
N GLY A 522 3.03 -8.08 -15.10
CA GLY A 522 1.63 -7.74 -15.23
C GLY A 522 0.67 -8.93 -15.12
N GLN A 523 -0.16 -8.95 -14.09
CA GLN A 523 -1.16 -10.00 -13.83
C GLN A 523 -2.57 -9.44 -13.66
N ILE A 524 -2.90 -8.29 -14.26
CA ILE A 524 -4.25 -7.75 -14.24
C ILE A 524 -4.99 -8.02 -15.56
N PRO A 525 -6.31 -8.22 -15.52
CA PRO A 525 -7.11 -8.35 -16.72
C PRO A 525 -7.02 -7.08 -17.58
N GLN A 526 -6.84 -7.28 -18.89
CA GLN A 526 -6.90 -6.20 -19.86
C GLN A 526 -8.20 -6.26 -20.64
N SER A 527 -8.82 -5.12 -20.85
CA SER A 527 -10.07 -5.03 -21.62
C SER A 527 -10.03 -3.93 -22.69
N ALA A 528 -10.75 -4.16 -23.76
CA ALA A 528 -11.00 -3.16 -24.81
C ALA A 528 -12.40 -3.35 -25.38
N THR A 529 -12.97 -2.31 -25.98
CA THR A 529 -14.23 -2.38 -26.68
C THR A 529 -14.04 -2.21 -28.18
N ILE A 530 -14.84 -2.95 -28.95
CA ILE A 530 -14.92 -2.84 -30.40
C ILE A 530 -16.38 -2.74 -30.84
N ASP A 531 -16.64 -1.99 -31.89
CA ASP A 531 -17.96 -1.92 -32.52
C ASP A 531 -18.08 -2.98 -33.61
N LEU A 532 -19.14 -3.81 -33.57
CA LEU A 532 -19.45 -4.84 -34.55
C LEU A 532 -20.89 -4.67 -35.09
N SER A 533 -21.07 -4.98 -36.34
CA SER A 533 -22.40 -5.07 -36.95
C SER A 533 -23.03 -6.45 -36.70
N ALA A 534 -24.36 -6.54 -36.69
CA ALA A 534 -25.06 -7.82 -36.59
C ALA A 534 -24.65 -8.77 -37.72
N GLY A 535 -24.28 -9.99 -37.40
CA GLY A 535 -23.80 -11.00 -38.32
C GLY A 535 -22.34 -10.83 -38.76
N GLN A 536 -21.68 -9.74 -38.36
CA GLN A 536 -20.24 -9.52 -38.65
C GLN A 536 -19.38 -10.63 -38.02
N THR A 537 -18.43 -11.10 -38.82
CA THR A 537 -17.47 -12.10 -38.41
C THR A 537 -16.09 -11.49 -38.36
N VAL A 538 -15.38 -11.64 -37.26
CA VAL A 538 -14.02 -11.12 -37.05
C VAL A 538 -13.06 -12.22 -36.67
N LYS A 539 -11.82 -12.13 -37.13
CA LYS A 539 -10.73 -13.02 -36.78
C LYS A 539 -9.99 -12.49 -35.54
N VAL A 540 -10.01 -13.25 -34.48
CA VAL A 540 -9.29 -12.94 -33.24
C VAL A 540 -8.02 -13.80 -33.15
N VAL A 541 -6.87 -13.14 -32.94
CA VAL A 541 -5.60 -13.83 -32.76
C VAL A 541 -4.95 -13.33 -31.48
N ALA A 542 -4.68 -14.25 -30.55
CA ALA A 542 -3.85 -13.99 -29.37
C ALA A 542 -2.50 -14.68 -29.51
N LYS A 543 -1.42 -13.91 -29.36
CA LYS A 543 -0.05 -14.40 -29.23
C LYS A 543 0.35 -14.25 -27.78
N VAL A 544 0.72 -15.35 -27.14
CA VAL A 544 1.06 -15.42 -25.71
C VAL A 544 2.47 -15.91 -25.55
N LEU A 545 3.27 -15.14 -24.81
CA LEU A 545 4.65 -15.43 -24.43
C LEU A 545 4.65 -15.75 -22.93
N PRO A 546 5.01 -16.98 -22.55
CA PRO A 546 5.11 -17.31 -21.13
C PRO A 546 6.36 -16.69 -20.53
N GLY A 547 6.23 -16.23 -19.28
CA GLY A 547 7.37 -15.80 -18.49
C GLY A 547 8.14 -16.98 -17.92
N SER A 548 7.50 -17.86 -17.17
CA SER A 548 8.21 -18.90 -16.44
C SER A 548 7.94 -20.35 -16.84
N SER A 549 6.75 -20.87 -16.78
CA SER A 549 6.62 -22.32 -16.97
C SER A 549 5.24 -22.84 -17.39
N ILE A 550 4.16 -22.27 -16.90
CA ILE A 550 2.80 -22.71 -17.24
C ILE A 550 2.01 -21.48 -17.67
N ILE A 551 1.42 -21.54 -18.87
CA ILE A 551 0.60 -20.46 -19.38
C ILE A 551 -0.83 -20.75 -18.98
N HIS A 552 -1.37 -19.90 -18.11
CA HIS A 552 -2.79 -19.81 -17.89
C HIS A 552 -3.31 -18.55 -18.56
N PHE A 553 -4.01 -18.71 -19.68
CA PHE A 553 -4.49 -17.59 -20.46
C PHE A 553 -5.97 -17.74 -20.74
N GLY A 554 -6.73 -16.69 -20.46
CA GLY A 554 -8.14 -16.54 -20.79
C GLY A 554 -8.37 -15.42 -21.78
N LEU A 555 -9.31 -15.62 -22.71
CA LEU A 555 -9.77 -14.61 -23.64
C LEU A 555 -11.25 -14.82 -23.94
N GLY A 556 -12.04 -13.76 -23.79
CA GLY A 556 -13.45 -13.79 -24.09
C GLY A 556 -13.95 -12.53 -24.78
N VAL A 557 -15.14 -12.66 -25.37
CA VAL A 557 -15.86 -11.57 -26.03
C VAL A 557 -17.29 -11.59 -25.49
N ALA A 558 -17.79 -10.43 -25.07
CA ALA A 558 -19.15 -10.27 -24.58
C ALA A 558 -19.81 -9.04 -25.21
N TYR A 559 -21.11 -9.14 -25.52
CA TYR A 559 -21.89 -7.98 -25.95
C TYR A 559 -22.10 -7.05 -24.74
N GLU A 560 -21.55 -5.85 -24.81
CA GLU A 560 -21.46 -4.92 -23.67
C GLU A 560 -22.82 -4.62 -22.99
N PRO A 561 -23.92 -4.37 -23.74
CA PRO A 561 -25.23 -4.13 -23.12
C PRO A 561 -25.82 -5.32 -22.34
N GLU A 562 -25.31 -6.55 -22.56
CA GLU A 562 -25.75 -7.78 -21.86
C GLU A 562 -24.80 -8.18 -20.72
N LEU A 563 -23.80 -7.36 -20.40
CA LEU A 563 -22.97 -7.58 -19.22
C LEU A 563 -23.77 -7.39 -17.92
N ILE A 564 -24.77 -6.49 -17.95
CA ILE A 564 -25.59 -6.21 -16.76
C ILE A 564 -26.59 -7.35 -16.57
N ALA A 565 -26.59 -7.95 -15.40
CA ALA A 565 -27.53 -9.03 -15.07
C ALA A 565 -28.99 -8.55 -15.17
N ALA A 566 -29.87 -9.37 -15.74
CA ALA A 566 -31.24 -8.96 -16.08
C ALA A 566 -32.08 -8.52 -14.85
N GLU A 567 -31.80 -9.07 -13.67
CA GLU A 567 -32.50 -8.74 -12.43
C GLU A 567 -32.12 -7.36 -11.86
N VAL A 568 -30.99 -6.76 -12.25
CA VAL A 568 -30.47 -5.49 -11.68
C VAL A 568 -31.52 -4.40 -11.73
N LYS A 569 -32.15 -4.18 -12.89
CA LYS A 569 -33.18 -3.14 -13.04
C LYS A 569 -34.39 -3.40 -12.13
N THR A 570 -34.82 -4.64 -12.02
CA THR A 570 -35.98 -5.03 -11.20
C THR A 570 -35.68 -4.77 -9.72
N ILE A 571 -34.51 -5.22 -9.24
CA ILE A 571 -34.06 -5.06 -7.85
C ILE A 571 -33.89 -3.57 -7.53
N ALA A 572 -33.23 -2.81 -8.40
CA ALA A 572 -33.02 -1.37 -8.20
C ALA A 572 -34.32 -0.59 -8.15
N THR A 573 -35.30 -0.92 -9.01
CA THR A 573 -36.61 -0.24 -9.03
C THR A 573 -37.46 -0.59 -7.80
N ALA A 574 -37.31 -1.80 -7.25
CA ALA A 574 -38.08 -2.25 -6.10
C ALA A 574 -37.56 -1.70 -4.75
N ALA A 575 -36.34 -1.19 -4.73
CA ALA A 575 -35.70 -0.73 -3.50
C ALA A 575 -36.02 0.74 -3.17
N ASP A 576 -36.14 1.05 -1.87
CA ASP A 576 -36.24 2.43 -1.38
C ASP A 576 -34.92 3.20 -1.62
N VAL A 577 -33.80 2.51 -1.59
CA VAL A 577 -32.46 3.03 -1.82
C VAL A 577 -31.57 1.91 -2.37
N VAL A 578 -30.60 2.27 -3.19
CA VAL A 578 -29.63 1.32 -3.74
C VAL A 578 -28.22 1.74 -3.33
N VAL A 579 -27.42 0.77 -2.87
CA VAL A 579 -25.98 0.89 -2.66
C VAL A 579 -25.28 0.11 -3.76
N VAL A 580 -24.54 0.81 -4.62
CA VAL A 580 -23.68 0.18 -5.61
C VAL A 580 -22.27 0.08 -5.04
N ALA A 581 -21.81 -1.14 -4.77
CA ALA A 581 -20.44 -1.41 -4.33
C ALA A 581 -19.57 -1.72 -5.56
N ALA A 582 -18.74 -0.76 -5.94
CA ALA A 582 -17.90 -0.78 -7.13
C ALA A 582 -16.42 -0.54 -6.75
N GLY A 583 -15.53 -0.73 -7.70
CA GLY A 583 -14.11 -0.48 -7.50
C GLY A 583 -13.23 -1.65 -7.93
N PHE A 584 -12.08 -1.73 -7.31
CA PHE A 584 -11.06 -2.73 -7.58
C PHE A 584 -11.10 -3.88 -6.55
N ASP A 585 -10.35 -4.91 -6.84
CA ASP A 585 -10.15 -6.11 -6.04
C ASP A 585 -8.70 -6.63 -6.21
N PRO A 586 -8.27 -7.67 -5.48
CA PRO A 586 -6.91 -8.21 -5.61
C PRO A 586 -6.52 -8.68 -7.01
N ALA A 587 -7.48 -8.89 -7.91
CA ALA A 587 -7.20 -9.28 -9.29
C ALA A 587 -7.02 -8.06 -10.21
N THR A 588 -7.49 -6.88 -9.82
CA THR A 588 -7.56 -5.69 -10.69
C THR A 588 -6.73 -4.51 -10.19
N GLU A 589 -6.30 -4.52 -8.91
CA GLU A 589 -5.33 -3.56 -8.34
C GLU A 589 -4.36 -4.32 -7.43
N ARG A 590 -3.09 -4.40 -7.82
CA ARG A 590 -2.13 -5.27 -7.17
C ARG A 590 -0.68 -4.90 -7.46
N GLU A 591 0.22 -5.45 -6.63
CA GLU A 591 1.65 -5.47 -6.87
C GLU A 591 2.00 -6.10 -8.22
N GLY A 592 3.05 -5.56 -8.87
CA GLY A 592 3.57 -6.02 -10.16
C GLY A 592 2.75 -5.57 -11.36
N SER A 593 1.71 -4.75 -11.18
CA SER A 593 0.86 -4.29 -12.29
C SER A 593 0.29 -2.92 -12.01
N ASP A 594 0.39 -2.01 -12.94
CA ASP A 594 -0.35 -0.76 -12.90
C ASP A 594 -1.78 -0.97 -13.36
N ARG A 595 -2.73 -0.35 -12.65
CA ARG A 595 -4.16 -0.43 -12.95
C ARG A 595 -4.61 0.59 -13.99
N SER A 596 -5.81 0.42 -14.52
CA SER A 596 -6.46 1.47 -15.31
C SER A 596 -6.93 2.63 -14.42
N PHE A 597 -7.03 3.84 -14.98
CA PHE A 597 -7.70 4.95 -14.31
C PHE A 597 -9.23 4.79 -14.31
N SER A 598 -9.78 4.03 -15.26
CA SER A 598 -11.20 3.66 -15.28
C SER A 598 -11.49 2.49 -14.37
N LEU A 599 -12.72 2.39 -13.89
CA LEU A 599 -13.19 1.21 -13.17
C LEU A 599 -13.02 -0.07 -14.03
N PRO A 600 -12.86 -1.25 -13.41
CA PRO A 600 -12.87 -2.52 -14.12
C PRO A 600 -14.14 -2.69 -14.98
N TRP A 601 -14.02 -3.51 -16.00
CA TRP A 601 -15.01 -3.69 -17.06
C TRP A 601 -16.46 -3.73 -16.60
N GLY A 602 -17.33 -2.96 -17.29
CA GLY A 602 -18.77 -2.96 -17.07
C GLY A 602 -19.27 -2.23 -15.83
N GLN A 603 -18.42 -1.82 -14.90
CA GLN A 603 -18.86 -1.18 -13.65
C GLN A 603 -19.46 0.21 -13.89
N ASP A 604 -18.89 1.01 -14.80
CA ASP A 604 -19.47 2.31 -15.17
C ASP A 604 -20.90 2.15 -15.75
N LEU A 605 -21.10 1.14 -16.59
CA LEU A 605 -22.41 0.79 -17.15
C LEU A 605 -23.39 0.33 -16.06
N LEU A 606 -22.93 -0.46 -15.10
CA LEU A 606 -23.73 -0.92 -13.99
C LEU A 606 -24.21 0.25 -13.13
N ILE A 607 -23.32 1.16 -12.76
CA ILE A 607 -23.65 2.37 -11.98
C ILE A 607 -24.67 3.21 -12.74
N ASP A 608 -24.47 3.43 -14.04
CA ASP A 608 -25.38 4.20 -14.88
C ASP A 608 -26.77 3.56 -14.96
N ALA A 609 -26.84 2.24 -15.21
CA ALA A 609 -28.11 1.51 -15.30
C ALA A 609 -28.88 1.53 -13.96
N VAL A 610 -28.19 1.41 -12.83
CA VAL A 610 -28.80 1.46 -11.51
C VAL A 610 -29.27 2.87 -11.19
N ALA A 611 -28.47 3.91 -11.46
CA ALA A 611 -28.85 5.30 -11.26
C ALA A 611 -30.08 5.72 -12.10
N GLN A 612 -30.21 5.20 -13.31
CA GLN A 612 -31.41 5.39 -14.15
C GLN A 612 -32.64 4.69 -13.58
N ALA A 613 -32.47 3.53 -12.92
CA ALA A 613 -33.59 2.78 -12.35
C ALA A 613 -34.01 3.32 -10.96
N ASN A 614 -33.07 3.89 -10.19
CA ASN A 614 -33.36 4.43 -8.87
C ASN A 614 -32.50 5.69 -8.60
N PRO A 615 -33.14 6.89 -8.48
CA PRO A 615 -32.42 8.15 -8.25
C PRO A 615 -31.80 8.25 -6.84
N ARG A 616 -32.11 7.35 -5.92
CA ARG A 616 -31.52 7.27 -4.58
C ARG A 616 -30.38 6.24 -4.59
N THR A 617 -29.52 6.33 -5.58
CA THR A 617 -28.35 5.45 -5.72
C THR A 617 -27.15 6.07 -5.02
N ILE A 618 -26.57 5.31 -4.10
CA ILE A 618 -25.32 5.61 -3.39
C ILE A 618 -24.23 4.73 -4.02
N VAL A 619 -23.10 5.30 -4.38
CA VAL A 619 -21.93 4.53 -4.81
C VAL A 619 -20.91 4.48 -3.67
N THR A 620 -20.45 3.28 -3.35
CA THR A 620 -19.31 3.03 -2.46
C THR A 620 -18.18 2.48 -3.31
N LEU A 621 -17.08 3.22 -3.35
CA LEU A 621 -15.87 2.84 -4.10
C LEU A 621 -14.88 2.11 -3.20
N ILE A 622 -14.28 1.04 -3.73
CA ILE A 622 -13.13 0.34 -3.15
C ILE A 622 -11.95 0.47 -4.11
N GLY A 623 -10.83 0.99 -3.65
CA GLY A 623 -9.61 1.18 -4.42
C GLY A 623 -8.54 1.93 -3.65
N GLY A 624 -7.32 1.96 -4.15
CA GLY A 624 -6.21 2.64 -3.46
C GLY A 624 -6.30 4.16 -3.52
N VAL A 625 -6.72 4.70 -4.65
CA VAL A 625 -6.78 6.13 -4.97
C VAL A 625 -7.89 6.41 -5.99
N GLY A 626 -8.05 7.66 -6.40
CA GLY A 626 -9.08 8.11 -7.32
C GLY A 626 -9.19 7.36 -8.66
N VAL A 627 -10.37 7.43 -9.25
CA VAL A 627 -10.74 6.80 -10.52
C VAL A 627 -11.48 7.77 -11.42
N ASP A 628 -11.64 7.44 -12.69
CA ASP A 628 -12.51 8.20 -13.62
C ASP A 628 -13.97 8.03 -13.25
N THR A 629 -14.55 9.05 -12.65
CA THR A 629 -15.96 9.07 -12.25
C THR A 629 -16.86 9.83 -13.24
N ARG A 630 -16.29 10.46 -14.27
CA ARG A 630 -17.01 11.28 -15.27
C ARG A 630 -18.22 10.58 -15.90
N PRO A 631 -18.22 9.27 -16.16
CA PRO A 631 -19.36 8.60 -16.79
C PRO A 631 -20.65 8.63 -15.97
N TRP A 632 -20.56 8.72 -14.62
CA TRP A 632 -21.69 8.51 -13.73
C TRP A 632 -21.81 9.46 -12.53
N LEU A 633 -20.77 10.21 -12.14
CA LEU A 633 -20.78 11.05 -10.93
C LEU A 633 -21.95 12.02 -10.85
N ASN A 634 -22.32 12.62 -11.99
CA ASN A 634 -23.45 13.57 -12.06
C ASN A 634 -24.84 12.91 -12.00
N LYS A 635 -24.90 11.58 -12.01
CA LYS A 635 -26.15 10.80 -12.02
C LYS A 635 -26.50 10.23 -10.66
N ILE A 636 -25.58 10.29 -9.72
CA ILE A 636 -25.74 9.75 -8.38
C ILE A 636 -25.74 10.88 -7.33
N PRO A 637 -26.59 10.82 -6.29
CA PRO A 637 -26.63 11.83 -5.22
C PRO A 637 -25.58 11.67 -4.15
N ALA A 638 -24.98 10.46 -3.97
CA ALA A 638 -23.99 10.22 -2.92
C ALA A 638 -22.86 9.31 -3.36
N LEU A 639 -21.64 9.65 -2.94
CA LEU A 639 -20.40 8.92 -3.19
C LEU A 639 -19.60 8.80 -1.91
N LEU A 640 -19.31 7.56 -1.51
CA LEU A 640 -18.44 7.21 -0.38
C LEU A 640 -17.19 6.49 -0.90
N GLU A 641 -16.02 7.06 -0.63
CA GLU A 641 -14.75 6.38 -0.85
C GLU A 641 -14.42 5.53 0.37
N ALA A 642 -14.29 4.23 0.15
CA ALA A 642 -14.01 3.27 1.21
C ALA A 642 -12.58 2.75 1.17
N TYR A 643 -11.81 3.08 0.16
CA TYR A 643 -10.46 2.53 -0.06
C TYR A 643 -10.44 0.99 0.06
N TYR A 644 -9.39 0.43 0.66
CA TYR A 644 -9.40 -0.95 1.15
C TYR A 644 -9.54 -0.92 2.68
N PRO A 645 -10.76 -1.10 3.19
CA PRO A 645 -11.06 -0.79 4.59
C PRO A 645 -10.73 -1.92 5.58
N GLY A 646 -10.04 -2.98 5.12
CA GLY A 646 -9.73 -4.12 5.95
C GLY A 646 -10.94 -5.02 6.23
N GLN A 647 -10.81 -5.91 7.24
CA GLN A 647 -11.81 -6.95 7.50
C GLN A 647 -13.16 -6.45 8.03
N GLU A 648 -13.22 -5.26 8.63
CA GLU A 648 -14.46 -4.67 9.19
C GLU A 648 -15.09 -3.62 8.26
N GLY A 649 -14.64 -3.54 7.02
CA GLY A 649 -15.10 -2.53 6.07
C GLY A 649 -16.62 -2.50 5.88
N GLY A 650 -17.27 -3.66 5.79
CA GLY A 650 -18.73 -3.72 5.65
C GLY A 650 -19.47 -3.17 6.87
N THR A 651 -18.97 -3.41 8.09
CA THR A 651 -19.51 -2.84 9.33
C THR A 651 -19.40 -1.31 9.29
N ALA A 652 -18.21 -0.77 8.99
CA ALA A 652 -17.97 0.67 8.95
C ALA A 652 -18.81 1.38 7.88
N VAL A 653 -18.89 0.81 6.66
CA VAL A 653 -19.75 1.34 5.59
C VAL A 653 -21.20 1.41 6.04
N ALA A 654 -21.75 0.33 6.61
CA ALA A 654 -23.13 0.32 7.09
C ALA A 654 -23.36 1.38 8.17
N GLU A 655 -22.45 1.51 9.14
CA GLU A 655 -22.57 2.50 10.22
C GLU A 655 -22.57 3.94 9.70
N ILE A 656 -21.74 4.25 8.72
CA ILE A 656 -21.76 5.59 8.06
C ILE A 656 -23.05 5.78 7.28
N LEU A 657 -23.44 4.84 6.42
CA LEU A 657 -24.65 4.99 5.62
C LEU A 657 -25.90 5.27 6.46
N PHE A 658 -25.98 4.70 7.66
CA PHE A 658 -27.11 4.84 8.58
C PHE A 658 -26.86 5.80 9.75
N GLY A 659 -25.80 6.59 9.72
CA GLY A 659 -25.53 7.66 10.68
C GLY A 659 -25.19 7.21 12.10
N LYS A 660 -24.80 5.94 12.30
CA LYS A 660 -24.24 5.48 13.58
C LYS A 660 -22.82 6.02 13.78
N GLN A 661 -22.11 6.22 12.69
CA GLN A 661 -20.82 6.90 12.63
C GLN A 661 -20.93 8.09 11.67
N ASN A 662 -20.39 9.24 12.08
CA ASN A 662 -20.21 10.38 11.17
C ASN A 662 -18.97 10.15 10.32
N PRO A 663 -18.99 10.37 8.98
CA PRO A 663 -17.77 10.27 8.19
C PRO A 663 -16.73 11.30 8.66
N GLU A 664 -15.50 10.83 8.88
CA GLU A 664 -14.39 11.63 9.41
C GLU A 664 -13.17 11.62 8.50
N GLY A 665 -13.17 10.76 7.46
CA GLY A 665 -12.04 10.60 6.55
C GLY A 665 -11.85 11.82 5.65
N LYS A 666 -10.58 12.15 5.35
CA LYS A 666 -10.17 13.20 4.42
C LYS A 666 -9.20 12.61 3.38
N LEU A 667 -9.33 13.01 2.12
CA LEU A 667 -8.52 12.48 1.03
C LEU A 667 -7.01 12.66 1.28
N PRO A 668 -6.23 11.59 1.31
CA PRO A 668 -4.77 11.67 1.39
C PRO A 668 -4.11 11.84 0.02
N VAL A 669 -4.91 11.76 -1.05
CA VAL A 669 -4.52 11.92 -2.45
C VAL A 669 -5.61 12.67 -3.18
N SER A 670 -5.24 13.65 -4.00
CA SER A 670 -6.18 14.36 -4.88
C SER A 670 -6.85 13.39 -5.87
N PHE A 671 -8.14 13.56 -6.12
CA PHE A 671 -8.83 12.84 -7.19
C PHE A 671 -8.75 13.65 -8.48
N ASP A 672 -8.06 13.13 -9.47
CA ASP A 672 -7.95 13.77 -10.79
C ASP A 672 -9.28 13.71 -11.55
N ARG A 673 -9.52 14.68 -12.45
CA ARG A 673 -10.67 14.64 -13.35
C ARG A 673 -10.49 13.60 -14.44
N SER A 674 -9.28 13.49 -14.97
CA SER A 674 -8.88 12.50 -15.96
C SER A 674 -7.41 12.16 -15.81
N TRP A 675 -7.00 11.02 -16.35
CA TRP A 675 -5.59 10.62 -16.37
C TRP A 675 -4.71 11.65 -17.09
N GLU A 676 -5.20 12.21 -18.19
CA GLU A 676 -4.44 13.16 -19.01
C GLU A 676 -4.15 14.48 -18.29
N GLU A 677 -4.94 14.82 -17.26
CA GLU A 677 -4.75 16.02 -16.45
C GLU A 677 -3.79 15.81 -15.27
N ASN A 678 -3.51 14.56 -14.92
CA ASN A 678 -2.53 14.25 -13.87
C ASN A 678 -1.13 14.71 -14.29
N PRO A 679 -0.37 15.40 -13.42
CA PRO A 679 0.96 15.93 -13.76
C PRO A 679 1.94 14.84 -14.21
N SER A 680 1.80 13.61 -13.71
CA SER A 680 2.68 12.50 -14.07
C SER A 680 2.36 11.86 -15.42
N ALA A 681 1.19 12.11 -16.00
CA ALA A 681 0.71 11.42 -17.22
C ALA A 681 1.67 11.54 -18.41
N GLN A 682 2.22 12.74 -18.63
CA GLN A 682 3.16 12.98 -19.72
C GLN A 682 4.54 12.34 -19.51
N TYR A 683 4.84 11.92 -18.29
CA TYR A 683 6.12 11.34 -17.88
C TYR A 683 6.02 9.86 -17.49
N TYR A 684 4.85 9.25 -17.63
CA TYR A 684 4.60 7.88 -17.16
C TYR A 684 5.30 6.82 -18.00
N CYS A 685 5.28 6.98 -19.32
CA CYS A 685 5.92 6.03 -20.23
C CYS A 685 7.41 6.30 -20.38
N PRO A 686 8.24 5.26 -20.59
CA PRO A 686 9.66 5.43 -20.90
C PRO A 686 9.87 6.35 -22.12
N ILE A 687 10.93 7.15 -22.05
CA ILE A 687 11.33 8.08 -23.13
C ILE A 687 11.75 7.25 -24.36
N LYS A 688 11.02 7.36 -25.44
CA LYS A 688 11.28 6.59 -26.66
C LYS A 688 12.69 6.84 -27.21
N GLY A 689 13.46 5.76 -27.32
CA GLY A 689 14.82 5.78 -27.87
C GLY A 689 15.91 6.21 -26.84
N ALA A 690 15.53 6.33 -25.54
CA ALA A 690 16.48 6.55 -24.45
C ALA A 690 16.88 5.24 -23.74
N ASP A 691 16.43 4.09 -24.24
CA ASP A 691 16.72 2.80 -23.63
C ASP A 691 18.24 2.56 -23.52
N THR A 692 18.66 2.06 -22.37
CA THR A 692 20.03 1.62 -22.10
C THR A 692 20.08 0.11 -21.89
N SER A 693 21.28 -0.49 -21.89
CA SER A 693 21.45 -1.93 -21.66
C SER A 693 22.20 -2.14 -20.36
N LEU A 694 21.72 -3.08 -19.54
CA LEU A 694 22.38 -3.54 -18.33
C LEU A 694 22.81 -5.00 -18.52
N HIS A 695 24.12 -5.21 -18.48
CA HIS A 695 24.72 -6.56 -18.55
C HIS A 695 24.78 -7.17 -17.15
N VAL A 696 24.05 -8.25 -16.91
CA VAL A 696 24.00 -8.94 -15.62
C VAL A 696 24.62 -10.33 -15.74
N VAL A 697 25.56 -10.63 -14.84
CA VAL A 697 26.21 -11.92 -14.73
C VAL A 697 25.83 -12.56 -13.39
N GLU A 698 25.02 -13.60 -13.45
CA GLU A 698 24.60 -14.36 -12.27
C GLU A 698 25.36 -15.70 -12.23
N ASN A 699 26.38 -15.81 -11.36
CA ASN A 699 27.13 -17.06 -11.11
C ASN A 699 27.53 -17.81 -12.39
N ASP A 700 27.07 -19.09 -12.53
CA ASP A 700 27.33 -19.98 -13.67
C ASP A 700 26.32 -19.85 -14.81
N LYS A 701 25.40 -18.90 -14.72
CA LYS A 701 24.43 -18.68 -15.78
C LYS A 701 25.04 -17.85 -16.91
N PRO A 702 24.62 -18.05 -18.14
CA PRO A 702 24.98 -17.14 -19.22
C PRO A 702 24.59 -15.70 -18.86
N PRO A 703 25.44 -14.70 -19.21
CA PRO A 703 25.10 -13.31 -19.04
C PRO A 703 23.78 -12.95 -19.73
N VAL A 704 23.02 -12.07 -19.10
CA VAL A 704 21.75 -11.56 -19.64
C VAL A 704 21.86 -10.05 -19.80
N ASP A 705 21.47 -9.55 -20.96
CA ASP A 705 21.32 -8.13 -21.22
C ASP A 705 19.86 -7.72 -21.01
N TYR A 706 19.64 -6.83 -20.04
CA TYR A 706 18.32 -6.22 -19.79
C TYR A 706 18.23 -4.89 -20.52
N VAL A 707 17.08 -4.62 -21.12
CA VAL A 707 16.77 -3.31 -21.69
C VAL A 707 16.16 -2.45 -20.59
N ILE A 708 16.82 -1.35 -20.26
CA ILE A 708 16.36 -0.41 -19.22
C ILE A 708 15.67 0.77 -19.90
N GLY A 709 14.39 0.93 -19.62
CA GLY A 709 13.64 2.11 -20.02
C GLY A 709 13.89 3.28 -19.06
N HIS A 710 13.90 4.50 -19.56
CA HIS A 710 14.10 5.71 -18.76
C HIS A 710 12.81 6.51 -18.62
N VAL A 711 12.37 6.74 -17.37
CA VAL A 711 11.19 7.53 -17.03
C VAL A 711 11.63 8.80 -16.30
N LYS A 712 11.35 9.96 -16.87
CA LYS A 712 11.70 11.23 -16.25
C LYS A 712 10.61 11.66 -15.24
N TYR A 713 10.98 11.98 -14.01
CA TYR A 713 10.08 12.64 -13.08
C TYR A 713 10.12 14.16 -13.29
N GLY A 714 9.67 14.58 -14.48
CA GLY A 714 9.71 15.97 -14.92
C GLY A 714 8.64 16.87 -14.31
N ASP A 715 7.70 16.30 -13.56
CA ASP A 715 6.78 17.01 -12.66
C ASP A 715 7.50 17.62 -11.45
N GLY A 716 8.69 17.12 -11.10
CA GLY A 716 9.51 17.65 -10.02
C GLY A 716 8.76 17.72 -8.69
N LEU A 717 8.72 18.90 -8.07
CA LEU A 717 8.01 19.13 -6.82
C LEU A 717 6.47 19.17 -6.98
N LEU A 718 5.96 19.23 -8.20
CA LEU A 718 4.53 19.44 -8.49
C LEU A 718 3.77 18.10 -8.55
N VAL A 719 3.82 17.34 -7.47
CA VAL A 719 3.06 16.12 -7.28
C VAL A 719 1.74 16.42 -6.59
N GLY A 720 0.63 15.80 -7.05
CA GLY A 720 -0.68 15.90 -6.42
C GLY A 720 -1.18 17.34 -6.29
N TYR A 721 -1.68 17.72 -5.10
CA TYR A 721 -2.27 19.06 -4.85
C TYR A 721 -1.27 20.21 -5.10
N ARG A 722 0.04 19.97 -4.98
CA ARG A 722 1.07 20.98 -5.29
C ARG A 722 0.98 21.44 -6.75
N TYR A 723 0.67 20.52 -7.67
CA TYR A 723 0.44 20.86 -9.05
C TYR A 723 -0.84 21.69 -9.24
N TRP A 724 -1.95 21.22 -8.64
CA TRP A 724 -3.25 21.85 -8.81
C TRP A 724 -3.24 23.30 -8.30
N THR A 725 -2.76 23.51 -7.08
CA THR A 725 -2.69 24.84 -6.47
C THR A 725 -1.70 25.77 -7.18
N THR A 726 -0.53 25.27 -7.60
CA THR A 726 0.49 26.09 -8.29
C THR A 726 0.06 26.50 -9.69
N THR A 727 -0.66 25.64 -10.40
CA THR A 727 -1.11 25.94 -11.77
C THR A 727 -2.46 26.66 -11.81
N GLY A 728 -3.14 26.83 -10.68
CA GLY A 728 -4.50 27.40 -10.60
C GLY A 728 -5.55 26.54 -11.28
N LYS A 729 -5.26 25.24 -11.47
CA LYS A 729 -6.22 24.23 -11.91
C LYS A 729 -6.87 23.57 -10.70
N HIS A 730 -7.96 22.87 -10.91
CA HIS A 730 -8.72 22.22 -9.84
C HIS A 730 -8.84 20.71 -10.12
N PRO A 731 -8.50 19.83 -9.18
CA PRO A 731 -8.80 18.42 -9.30
C PRO A 731 -10.32 18.16 -9.23
N LEU A 732 -10.75 16.93 -9.33
CA LEU A 732 -12.15 16.57 -9.11
C LEU A 732 -12.53 16.73 -7.63
N PHE A 733 -11.69 16.18 -6.74
CA PHE A 733 -11.74 16.42 -5.30
C PHE A 733 -10.32 16.73 -4.81
N PRO A 734 -10.12 17.83 -4.05
CA PRO A 734 -8.79 18.23 -3.62
C PRO A 734 -8.24 17.36 -2.49
N PHE A 735 -6.94 17.34 -2.34
CA PHE A 735 -6.26 16.77 -1.17
C PHE A 735 -6.81 17.37 0.13
N GLY A 736 -7.03 16.55 1.13
CA GLY A 736 -7.58 16.93 2.42
C GLY A 736 -9.13 17.04 2.43
N PHE A 737 -9.81 16.91 1.30
CA PHE A 737 -11.26 17.02 1.21
C PHE A 737 -11.98 15.80 1.78
N GLY A 738 -13.12 16.05 2.44
CA GLY A 738 -14.06 15.04 2.91
C GLY A 738 -15.24 15.72 3.59
N LEU A 739 -16.45 15.26 3.30
CA LEU A 739 -17.71 15.78 3.87
C LEU A 739 -18.02 15.11 5.20
N SER A 740 -18.76 15.83 6.02
CA SER A 740 -19.31 15.34 7.30
C SER A 740 -20.82 15.52 7.35
N TYR A 741 -21.51 14.87 8.28
CA TYR A 741 -22.94 15.12 8.56
C TYR A 741 -23.16 16.40 9.39
N THR A 742 -22.06 17.06 9.78
CA THR A 742 -22.07 18.37 10.44
C THR A 742 -21.25 19.38 9.63
N THR A 743 -21.11 20.59 10.12
CA THR A 743 -20.30 21.65 9.49
C THR A 743 -19.35 22.26 10.50
N PHE A 744 -18.21 22.76 10.02
CA PHE A 744 -17.20 23.37 10.87
C PHE A 744 -16.86 24.78 10.39
N GLY A 745 -16.43 25.63 11.31
CA GLY A 745 -15.96 26.98 11.05
C GLY A 745 -14.55 27.18 11.62
N PHE A 746 -13.74 27.95 10.92
CA PHE A 746 -12.38 28.32 11.33
C PHE A 746 -12.31 29.81 11.63
N ALA A 747 -11.64 30.20 12.72
CA ALA A 747 -11.53 31.59 13.14
C ALA A 747 -10.24 31.87 13.93
N ASN A 748 -9.97 33.15 14.17
CA ASN A 748 -8.96 33.64 15.12
C ASN A 748 -7.51 33.10 14.84
N LEU A 749 -7.11 33.04 13.56
CA LEU A 749 -5.74 32.68 13.22
C LEU A 749 -4.77 33.70 13.84
N GLN A 750 -3.77 33.20 14.54
CA GLN A 750 -2.70 33.98 15.14
C GLN A 750 -1.35 33.36 14.76
N THR A 751 -0.46 34.20 14.26
CA THR A 751 0.94 33.91 14.00
C THR A 751 1.79 35.14 14.35
N PRO A 752 3.03 35.02 14.78
CA PRO A 752 3.90 36.18 14.95
C PRO A 752 4.10 36.88 13.60
N ALA A 753 4.06 38.22 13.59
CA ALA A 753 4.33 38.99 12.36
C ALA A 753 5.76 38.80 11.86
N THR A 754 6.72 38.52 12.76
CA THR A 754 8.14 38.30 12.46
C THR A 754 8.70 37.20 13.34
N ALA A 755 9.64 36.43 12.81
CA ALA A 755 10.45 35.45 13.55
C ALA A 755 11.86 35.38 13.00
N ALA A 756 12.82 34.90 13.81
CA ALA A 756 14.16 34.64 13.32
C ALA A 756 14.20 33.41 12.42
N SER A 757 14.95 33.46 11.34
CA SER A 757 15.18 32.27 10.49
C SER A 757 15.73 31.12 11.32
N GLY A 758 15.12 29.95 11.18
CA GLY A 758 15.50 28.74 11.92
C GLY A 758 14.87 28.59 13.30
N SER A 759 14.13 29.59 13.82
CA SER A 759 13.36 29.46 15.05
C SER A 759 12.03 28.75 14.81
N ALA A 760 11.50 28.07 15.84
CA ALA A 760 10.14 27.55 15.79
C ALA A 760 9.10 28.67 15.78
N VAL A 761 8.03 28.47 15.02
CA VAL A 761 6.89 29.40 14.90
C VAL A 761 5.65 28.73 15.42
N THR A 762 5.03 29.33 16.42
CA THR A 762 3.75 28.86 16.95
C THR A 762 2.60 29.52 16.19
N VAL A 763 1.68 28.72 15.69
CA VAL A 763 0.45 29.14 15.00
C VAL A 763 -0.74 28.63 15.79
N SER A 764 -1.74 29.45 16.04
CA SER A 764 -2.96 29.02 16.72
C SER A 764 -4.21 29.57 16.04
N PHE A 765 -5.31 28.84 16.19
CA PHE A 765 -6.62 29.19 15.61
C PHE A 765 -7.73 28.41 16.33
N ASP A 766 -8.97 28.78 16.06
CA ASP A 766 -10.14 28.11 16.62
C ASP A 766 -10.89 27.30 15.54
N VAL A 767 -11.35 26.11 15.93
CA VAL A 767 -12.24 25.26 15.12
C VAL A 767 -13.55 25.07 15.91
N THR A 768 -14.69 25.37 15.28
CA THR A 768 -16.02 25.28 15.88
C THR A 768 -16.89 24.30 15.08
N ASN A 769 -17.58 23.38 15.74
CA ASN A 769 -18.68 22.64 15.12
C ASN A 769 -19.90 23.54 15.02
N THR A 770 -20.23 24.01 13.84
CA THR A 770 -21.35 24.94 13.57
C THR A 770 -22.65 24.22 13.24
N GLY A 771 -22.64 22.90 13.16
CA GLY A 771 -23.80 22.08 12.84
C GLY A 771 -24.48 21.49 14.08
N SER A 772 -25.32 20.47 13.87
CA SER A 772 -26.19 19.90 14.90
C SER A 772 -25.80 18.47 15.32
N VAL A 773 -24.78 17.92 14.74
CA VAL A 773 -24.30 16.55 15.01
C VAL A 773 -22.83 16.60 15.45
N ALA A 774 -22.44 15.77 16.41
CA ALA A 774 -21.05 15.62 16.77
C ALA A 774 -20.23 15.05 15.60
N GLY A 775 -19.00 15.52 15.42
CA GLY A 775 -18.13 15.07 14.35
C GLY A 775 -16.68 15.46 14.55
N ALA A 776 -15.83 14.99 13.67
CA ALA A 776 -14.43 15.36 13.62
C ALA A 776 -14.12 16.21 12.39
N GLU A 777 -13.19 17.15 12.55
CA GLU A 777 -12.61 17.93 11.46
C GLU A 777 -11.09 17.83 11.51
N VAL A 778 -10.45 17.83 10.34
CA VAL A 778 -9.00 17.91 10.22
C VAL A 778 -8.61 19.33 9.83
N ALA A 779 -8.11 20.07 10.79
CA ALA A 779 -7.57 21.40 10.53
C ALA A 779 -6.18 21.28 9.92
N GLN A 780 -6.02 21.75 8.67
CA GLN A 780 -4.82 21.61 7.86
C GLN A 780 -4.12 22.98 7.75
N LEU A 781 -2.82 22.99 8.02
CA LEU A 781 -1.98 24.18 7.94
C LEU A 781 -1.01 24.06 6.77
N TYR A 782 -1.05 25.06 5.89
CA TYR A 782 -0.18 25.15 4.72
C TYR A 782 0.72 26.36 4.82
N VAL A 783 1.96 26.23 4.29
CA VAL A 783 2.93 27.32 4.20
C VAL A 783 3.18 27.62 2.71
N SER A 784 3.11 28.88 2.36
CA SER A 784 3.48 29.43 1.05
C SER A 784 4.71 30.32 1.19
N ASP A 785 5.61 30.30 0.19
CA ASP A 785 6.77 31.17 0.12
C ASP A 785 6.74 31.99 -1.20
N PRO A 786 6.00 33.10 -1.22
CA PRO A 786 5.91 33.95 -2.43
C PRO A 786 7.20 34.69 -2.76
N SER A 787 8.15 34.73 -1.84
CA SER A 787 9.46 35.39 -2.00
C SER A 787 10.61 34.44 -2.33
N ALA A 788 10.31 33.14 -2.53
CA ALA A 788 11.32 32.13 -2.79
C ALA A 788 12.24 32.49 -3.97
N LYS A 789 13.53 32.29 -3.80
CA LYS A 789 14.53 32.47 -4.86
C LYS A 789 14.58 31.30 -5.84
N VAL A 790 13.98 30.20 -5.46
CA VAL A 790 13.87 28.97 -6.26
C VAL A 790 12.38 28.67 -6.52
N SER A 791 12.09 27.92 -7.58
CA SER A 791 10.72 27.51 -7.83
C SER A 791 10.20 26.62 -6.68
N ARG A 792 9.07 27.00 -6.08
CA ARG A 792 8.37 26.23 -5.02
C ARG A 792 6.91 26.04 -5.38
N PRO A 793 6.25 24.98 -4.86
CA PRO A 793 4.81 24.89 -4.93
C PRO A 793 4.12 26.10 -4.27
N GLU A 794 2.93 26.45 -4.76
CA GLU A 794 2.17 27.59 -4.22
C GLU A 794 1.93 27.43 -2.71
N ARG A 795 1.69 26.20 -2.26
CA ARG A 795 1.56 25.88 -0.84
C ARG A 795 1.99 24.44 -0.56
N GLU A 796 2.40 24.19 0.68
CA GLU A 796 2.83 22.89 1.18
C GLU A 796 2.24 22.63 2.55
N LEU A 797 1.66 21.45 2.79
CA LEU A 797 1.20 21.02 4.11
C LEU A 797 2.40 20.96 5.08
N LYS A 798 2.27 21.61 6.23
CA LYS A 798 3.31 21.65 7.27
C LYS A 798 2.78 21.39 8.68
N GLY A 799 1.46 21.19 8.81
CA GLY A 799 0.83 20.85 10.07
C GLY A 799 -0.63 20.46 9.90
N PHE A 800 -1.13 19.67 10.82
CA PHE A 800 -2.55 19.36 10.93
C PHE A 800 -2.92 18.91 12.35
N GLU A 801 -4.21 19.02 12.67
CA GLU A 801 -4.77 18.49 13.91
C GLU A 801 -6.19 17.99 13.65
N LYS A 802 -6.48 16.74 14.01
CA LYS A 802 -7.84 16.19 14.00
C LYS A 802 -8.55 16.53 15.30
N VAL A 803 -9.63 17.28 15.22
CA VAL A 803 -10.42 17.71 16.37
C VAL A 803 -11.80 17.07 16.35
N ARG A 804 -12.22 16.45 17.46
CA ARG A 804 -13.57 15.92 17.66
C ARG A 804 -14.36 16.89 18.49
N LEU A 805 -15.54 17.32 18.01
CA LEU A 805 -16.34 18.42 18.58
C LEU A 805 -17.81 18.03 18.67
N ALA A 806 -18.42 18.30 19.83
CA ALA A 806 -19.87 18.31 20.00
C ALA A 806 -20.49 19.50 19.26
N PRO A 807 -21.83 19.50 18.98
CA PRO A 807 -22.49 20.64 18.38
C PRO A 807 -22.27 21.92 19.17
N GLY A 808 -21.84 23.00 18.50
CA GLY A 808 -21.53 24.29 19.12
C GLY A 808 -20.22 24.36 19.89
N GLU A 809 -19.49 23.27 20.01
CA GLU A 809 -18.19 23.25 20.69
C GLU A 809 -17.11 23.90 19.83
N THR A 810 -16.22 24.65 20.48
CA THR A 810 -15.03 25.27 19.90
C THR A 810 -13.78 24.71 20.57
N LYS A 811 -12.80 24.31 19.80
CA LYS A 811 -11.46 23.92 20.28
C LYS A 811 -10.41 24.89 19.75
N HIS A 812 -9.57 25.39 20.65
CA HIS A 812 -8.39 26.15 20.30
C HIS A 812 -7.26 25.17 19.91
N VAL A 813 -6.75 25.29 18.71
CA VAL A 813 -5.69 24.46 18.13
C VAL A 813 -4.39 25.26 18.14
N THR A 814 -3.29 24.61 18.51
CA THR A 814 -1.95 25.20 18.47
C THR A 814 -1.00 24.25 17.77
N LEU A 815 -0.35 24.72 16.70
CA LEU A 815 0.64 23.99 15.93
C LEU A 815 2.00 24.69 15.99
N ASN A 816 3.07 23.92 16.09
CA ASN A 816 4.44 24.44 16.09
C ASN A 816 5.13 24.05 14.79
N LEU A 817 5.52 25.02 14.01
CA LEU A 817 6.30 24.86 12.79
C LEU A 817 7.78 24.97 13.14
N ASP A 818 8.55 23.95 12.82
CA ASP A 818 10.00 23.96 12.96
C ASP A 818 10.69 24.63 11.73
N ALA A 819 11.99 24.74 11.76
CA ALA A 819 12.77 25.30 10.67
C ALA A 819 12.54 24.61 9.32
N ARG A 820 12.25 23.29 9.35
CA ARG A 820 12.01 22.49 8.15
C ARG A 820 10.73 22.90 7.42
N ALA A 821 9.74 23.43 8.12
CA ALA A 821 8.49 23.92 7.51
C ALA A 821 8.70 25.04 6.49
N PHE A 822 9.79 25.80 6.61
CA PHE A 822 10.12 26.96 5.78
C PHE A 822 11.27 26.69 4.80
N SER A 823 11.95 25.55 4.91
CA SER A 823 13.16 25.24 4.14
C SER A 823 12.85 24.57 2.78
N TYR A 824 13.85 24.63 1.91
CA TYR A 824 13.97 23.85 0.69
C TYR A 824 15.36 23.21 0.63
N TRP A 825 15.55 22.19 -0.21
CA TRP A 825 16.85 21.58 -0.43
C TRP A 825 17.67 22.41 -1.44
N ASP A 826 18.80 22.94 -1.00
CA ASP A 826 19.75 23.66 -1.85
C ASP A 826 20.77 22.65 -2.40
N GLU A 827 20.64 22.30 -3.69
CA GLU A 827 21.53 21.34 -4.36
C GLU A 827 22.98 21.81 -4.44
N ALA A 828 23.21 23.12 -4.54
CA ALA A 828 24.56 23.66 -4.63
C ALA A 828 25.29 23.64 -3.26
N ALA A 829 24.51 23.81 -2.19
CA ALA A 829 25.03 23.78 -0.82
C ALA A 829 24.91 22.41 -0.15
N HIS A 830 24.21 21.46 -0.79
CA HIS A 830 23.86 20.14 -0.26
C HIS A 830 23.28 20.18 1.16
N LYS A 831 22.31 21.06 1.40
CA LYS A 831 21.68 21.24 2.71
C LYS A 831 20.30 21.86 2.62
N TRP A 832 19.53 21.71 3.70
CA TRP A 832 18.29 22.44 3.89
C TRP A 832 18.57 23.92 4.16
N THR A 833 17.92 24.79 3.38
CA THR A 833 18.16 26.23 3.38
C THR A 833 16.83 26.96 3.56
N ILE A 834 16.83 28.03 4.34
CA ILE A 834 15.72 28.97 4.51
C ILE A 834 16.16 30.32 3.93
N ASP A 835 15.41 30.81 2.96
CA ASP A 835 15.56 32.19 2.52
C ASP A 835 14.81 33.15 3.46
N PRO A 836 15.44 34.16 4.03
CA PRO A 836 14.73 35.23 4.74
C PRO A 836 13.71 35.90 3.82
N GLY A 837 12.53 36.20 4.32
CA GLY A 837 11.49 36.83 3.51
C GLY A 837 10.09 36.63 4.04
N LYS A 838 9.11 36.90 3.20
CA LYS A 838 7.70 36.77 3.52
C LYS A 838 7.21 35.35 3.24
N PHE A 839 6.53 34.80 4.23
CA PHE A 839 5.77 33.55 4.13
C PHE A 839 4.30 33.83 4.38
N VAL A 840 3.42 32.97 3.87
CA VAL A 840 1.99 33.02 4.15
C VAL A 840 1.56 31.72 4.82
N ILE A 841 1.01 31.84 6.01
CA ILE A 841 0.41 30.73 6.76
C ILE A 841 -1.06 30.67 6.39
N ARG A 842 -1.53 29.49 5.96
CA ARG A 842 -2.93 29.25 5.56
C ARG A 842 -3.51 28.11 6.38
N VAL A 843 -4.77 28.24 6.82
CA VAL A 843 -5.47 27.21 7.60
C VAL A 843 -6.85 26.96 7.02
N GLY A 844 -7.23 25.69 6.91
CA GLY A 844 -8.54 25.27 6.43
C GLY A 844 -8.78 23.77 6.54
N ASP A 845 -9.71 23.26 5.73
CA ASP A 845 -10.16 21.86 5.73
C ASP A 845 -9.68 21.05 4.52
N SER A 846 -9.01 21.70 3.57
CA SER A 846 -8.47 21.05 2.38
C SER A 846 -7.41 21.95 1.71
N SER A 847 -6.67 21.42 0.76
CA SER A 847 -5.67 22.18 -0.02
C SER A 847 -6.29 23.35 -0.82
N GLU A 848 -7.55 23.31 -1.16
CA GLU A 848 -8.25 24.39 -1.88
C GLU A 848 -9.10 25.29 -0.99
N ASN A 849 -9.56 24.81 0.15
CA ASN A 849 -10.37 25.60 1.09
C ASN A 849 -9.57 25.97 2.34
N THR A 850 -8.86 27.11 2.27
CA THR A 850 -8.07 27.68 3.38
C THR A 850 -8.60 29.08 3.73
N PRO A 851 -9.72 29.17 4.48
CA PRO A 851 -10.40 30.44 4.74
C PRO A 851 -9.58 31.41 5.62
N LEU A 852 -8.59 30.91 6.34
CA LEU A 852 -7.73 31.75 7.17
C LEU A 852 -6.34 31.88 6.54
N SER A 853 -5.78 33.10 6.59
CA SER A 853 -4.44 33.35 6.11
C SER A 853 -3.81 34.56 6.81
N GLU A 854 -2.52 34.45 7.19
CA GLU A 854 -1.72 35.49 7.80
C GLU A 854 -0.30 35.50 7.24
N GLU A 855 0.32 36.70 7.17
CA GLU A 855 1.70 36.88 6.75
C GLU A 855 2.69 36.73 7.92
N LEU A 856 3.79 36.04 7.68
CA LEU A 856 4.94 35.91 8.56
C LEU A 856 6.21 36.38 7.82
N THR A 857 7.03 37.21 8.44
CA THR A 857 8.36 37.57 7.90
C THR A 857 9.45 36.85 8.71
N LEU A 858 10.27 36.04 8.04
CA LEU A 858 11.47 35.47 8.62
C LEU A 858 12.68 36.40 8.32
N ASN A 859 13.41 36.78 9.41
CA ASN A 859 14.55 37.68 9.35
C ASN A 859 15.87 36.96 9.40
#